data_4cf73e805735a398a3d15779a1e2eedc
#
_entry.id   4cf73e805735a398a3d15779a1e2eedc
#
_cell.length_a   1.000
_cell.length_b   1.000
_cell.length_c   1.000
_cell.angle_alpha   90.00
_cell.angle_beta   90.00
_cell.angle_gamma   90.00
#
_symmetry.space_group_name_H-M   'P 1'
#
loop_
_entity.id
_entity.type
_entity.pdbx_description
1 polymer ?
#
loop_
_entity_poly.entity_id
_entity_poly.type
_entity_poly.pdbx_seq_one_letter_code
_entity_poly.pdbx_strand_id
1 'polypeptide(L)'
;MNKKNVKRGLMPYLFLLIFIGIVYFVFSALNQKVNKLTYDQFVKELNANNIVELEITPRERAVVYEINGKLKGYKENETFTSTAPFSSEVIAEIIETNESGELGFKLVANSDPESSTLLYIIVQFLPIAVMIGIAIWFFSKQVSTNSKSMDFGRSKARLSNGEGGVTFKDVAGLKEEKEEVSELIDFLKNPKRFQQMGARIPKGVLLVGPPGTGKTLLAKAVAGEANVPFYYISGSDFVELFVGIGASRVRDMFKQAKQNAPCLIFIDEIDAVGRQRGTGLGGGHDEREQTLNQLLTEMDGFGANEGIIIIAATNRADVLDPALLRPGRFDRQVTVNLPDIKGREEILKVHARNKVLGEGVTLKNLAKRTPGFSGADLENLLNEAALLAVRRNKEAITMAEVDEATDRVLMGPAKKSKKYTEDERRLVAFHEAGHVVLGLKLSSANDVQKVTIIPRSYAGGYAMMVPKEERYTSTKTELLEQITGLLGGRVSEELNFGEITTGAHNDFEKATKIARSMVTEYGMSELGPVQLEQQQGGVFLGRDYNKSRNFSNEIAHEIDLEMRKIMDECYAKAKEILTKEKDLVKLIAESLLEYETLTKEQIDYLVEHGEMPEVESLNDFNITELKSRAKSAGVKSYAKMSKEELIDALDSLDKEEKSEEVKEEE
;
A
#
# COMPACT_ATOMS: atom_id res chain seq x y z
N MET A 1 7.62 -26.01 11.91
CA MET A 1 6.25 -26.59 11.85
C MET A 1 5.87 -27.11 13.23
N ASN A 2 4.83 -26.56 13.82
CA ASN A 2 4.45 -26.77 15.22
C ASN A 2 3.72 -28.13 15.37
N LYS A 3 4.26 -29.05 16.16
CA LYS A 3 3.70 -30.39 16.46
C LYS A 3 2.24 -30.41 16.96
N LYS A 4 1.68 -29.27 17.37
CA LYS A 4 0.27 -29.16 17.81
C LYS A 4 -0.77 -29.17 16.68
N ASN A 5 -0.40 -28.82 15.46
CA ASN A 5 -1.35 -28.77 14.34
C ASN A 5 -1.52 -30.10 13.62
N VAL A 6 -0.57 -31.01 13.72
CA VAL A 6 -0.65 -32.35 13.11
C VAL A 6 -1.67 -33.23 13.84
N LYS A 7 -1.80 -33.10 15.17
CA LYS A 7 -2.80 -33.89 15.94
C LYS A 7 -4.25 -33.48 15.66
N ARG A 8 -4.53 -32.24 15.23
CA ARG A 8 -5.88 -31.78 14.91
C ARG A 8 -6.38 -32.27 13.52
N GLY A 9 -5.47 -32.54 12.60
CA GLY A 9 -5.82 -33.04 11.26
C GLY A 9 -6.08 -34.54 11.20
N LEU A 10 -5.53 -35.33 12.13
CA LEU A 10 -5.65 -36.79 12.16
C LEU A 10 -6.91 -37.31 12.90
N MET A 11 -7.49 -36.51 13.78
CA MET A 11 -8.69 -36.89 14.56
C MET A 11 -9.89 -37.30 13.70
N PRO A 12 -10.29 -36.64 12.61
CA PRO A 12 -11.41 -37.06 11.77
C PRO A 12 -11.16 -38.43 11.10
N TYR A 13 -9.94 -38.70 10.70
CA TYR A 13 -9.56 -39.97 10.07
C TYR A 13 -9.53 -41.12 11.09
N LEU A 14 -9.15 -40.85 12.33
CA LEU A 14 -9.22 -41.83 13.42
C LEU A 14 -10.68 -42.22 13.73
N PHE A 15 -11.58 -41.24 13.78
CA PHE A 15 -13.02 -41.48 13.94
C PHE A 15 -13.64 -42.27 12.76
N LEU A 16 -13.21 -41.99 11.54
CA LEU A 16 -13.63 -42.70 10.35
C LEU A 16 -13.18 -44.20 10.42
N LEU A 17 -11.95 -44.46 10.85
CA LEU A 17 -11.39 -45.79 11.04
C LEU A 17 -12.14 -46.58 12.12
N ILE A 18 -12.46 -45.97 13.26
CA ILE A 18 -13.26 -46.56 14.34
C ILE A 18 -14.68 -46.86 13.83
N PHE A 19 -15.29 -45.95 13.07
CA PHE A 19 -16.61 -46.15 12.48
C PHE A 19 -16.64 -47.32 11.50
N ILE A 20 -15.65 -47.41 10.60
CA ILE A 20 -15.51 -48.54 9.67
C ILE A 20 -15.31 -49.84 10.46
N GLY A 21 -14.53 -49.84 11.54
CA GLY A 21 -14.33 -51.01 12.41
C GLY A 21 -15.62 -51.47 13.11
N ILE A 22 -16.44 -50.53 13.60
CA ILE A 22 -17.75 -50.84 14.22
C ILE A 22 -18.73 -51.39 13.18
N VAL A 23 -18.82 -50.77 11.99
CA VAL A 23 -19.65 -51.24 10.90
C VAL A 23 -19.25 -52.66 10.45
N TYR A 24 -17.95 -52.92 10.31
CA TYR A 24 -17.44 -54.24 9.97
C TYR A 24 -17.76 -55.28 11.05
N PHE A 25 -17.62 -54.91 12.34
CA PHE A 25 -17.95 -55.81 13.47
C PHE A 25 -19.43 -56.13 13.52
N VAL A 26 -20.32 -55.13 13.33
CA VAL A 26 -21.77 -55.34 13.28
C VAL A 26 -22.16 -56.19 12.07
N PHE A 27 -21.57 -55.94 10.91
CA PHE A 27 -21.83 -56.71 9.69
C PHE A 27 -21.33 -58.17 9.80
N SER A 28 -20.18 -58.37 10.48
CA SER A 28 -19.65 -59.71 10.75
C SER A 28 -20.48 -60.49 11.74
N ALA A 29 -21.06 -59.81 12.75
CA ALA A 29 -21.95 -60.45 13.75
C ALA A 29 -23.31 -60.83 13.16
N LEU A 30 -23.78 -60.13 12.12
CA LEU A 30 -25.03 -60.43 11.43
C LEU A 30 -24.90 -61.53 10.36
N ASN A 31 -23.71 -62.00 10.05
CA ASN A 31 -23.44 -62.90 8.94
C ASN A 31 -23.32 -64.39 9.37
N GLN A 32 -24.12 -64.82 10.39
CA GLN A 32 -24.28 -66.24 10.70
C GLN A 32 -25.16 -66.88 9.63
N LYS A 33 -24.69 -67.94 9.01
CA LYS A 33 -25.44 -68.68 7.97
C LYS A 33 -26.37 -69.65 8.65
N VAL A 34 -27.64 -69.24 8.82
CA VAL A 34 -28.70 -70.09 9.41
C VAL A 34 -29.47 -70.79 8.28
N ASN A 35 -29.37 -72.08 8.23
CA ASN A 35 -30.13 -72.91 7.27
C ASN A 35 -31.52 -73.24 7.83
N LYS A 36 -32.60 -72.92 7.12
CA LYS A 36 -33.95 -73.23 7.56
C LYS A 36 -34.30 -74.63 7.09
N LEU A 37 -34.61 -75.56 8.02
CA LEU A 37 -35.10 -76.86 7.75
C LEU A 37 -36.62 -76.92 8.00
N THR A 38 -37.37 -77.63 7.12
CA THR A 38 -38.76 -77.93 7.42
C THR A 38 -38.83 -79.00 8.52
N TYR A 39 -39.98 -79.13 9.21
CA TYR A 39 -40.11 -80.07 10.31
C TYR A 39 -39.83 -81.51 9.81
N ASP A 40 -40.32 -81.91 8.65
CA ASP A 40 -40.05 -83.23 8.04
C ASP A 40 -38.56 -83.45 7.74
N GLN A 41 -37.84 -82.42 7.34
CA GLN A 41 -36.41 -82.54 7.12
C GLN A 41 -35.66 -82.67 8.46
N PHE A 42 -36.08 -81.92 9.49
CA PHE A 42 -35.56 -82.04 10.81
C PHE A 42 -35.71 -83.43 11.38
N VAL A 43 -36.94 -84.05 11.29
CA VAL A 43 -37.21 -85.41 11.74
C VAL A 43 -36.37 -86.44 10.98
N LYS A 44 -36.11 -86.23 9.69
CA LYS A 44 -35.23 -87.14 8.91
C LYS A 44 -33.79 -87.09 9.42
N GLU A 45 -33.24 -85.84 9.72
CA GLU A 45 -31.92 -85.72 10.20
C GLU A 45 -31.78 -86.17 11.68
N LEU A 46 -32.87 -86.07 12.47
CA LEU A 46 -32.96 -86.57 13.82
C LEU A 46 -32.86 -88.11 13.81
N ASN A 47 -33.73 -88.83 12.99
CA ASN A 47 -33.73 -90.26 12.85
C ASN A 47 -32.47 -90.82 12.16
N ALA A 48 -31.76 -89.98 11.35
CA ALA A 48 -30.48 -90.35 10.76
C ALA A 48 -29.30 -90.19 11.71
N ASN A 49 -29.54 -89.77 12.93
CA ASN A 49 -28.50 -89.47 13.98
C ASN A 49 -27.42 -88.50 13.51
N ASN A 50 -27.82 -87.52 12.72
CA ASN A 50 -26.92 -86.48 12.14
C ASN A 50 -26.78 -85.21 13.02
N ILE A 51 -27.53 -85.12 14.10
CA ILE A 51 -27.54 -83.98 15.00
C ILE A 51 -26.37 -84.05 15.97
N VAL A 52 -25.66 -82.94 16.16
CA VAL A 52 -24.55 -82.82 17.11
C VAL A 52 -24.97 -82.06 18.39
N GLU A 53 -25.75 -81.00 18.17
CA GLU A 53 -26.25 -80.14 19.26
C GLU A 53 -27.66 -79.69 18.88
N LEU A 54 -28.60 -79.73 19.82
CA LEU A 54 -29.96 -79.31 19.67
C LEU A 54 -30.40 -78.43 20.82
N GLU A 55 -30.93 -77.27 20.48
CA GLU A 55 -31.44 -76.27 21.43
C GLU A 55 -32.95 -76.11 21.14
N ILE A 56 -33.80 -76.36 22.12
CA ILE A 56 -35.23 -76.23 22.02
C ILE A 56 -35.70 -75.06 22.86
N THR A 57 -36.38 -74.11 22.20
CA THR A 57 -36.91 -72.93 22.87
C THR A 57 -38.44 -72.85 22.63
N PRO A 58 -39.25 -72.91 23.66
CA PRO A 58 -40.69 -72.75 23.50
C PRO A 58 -41.02 -71.32 23.09
N ARG A 59 -41.91 -71.13 22.15
CA ARG A 59 -42.49 -69.86 21.75
C ARG A 59 -43.97 -69.86 22.05
N GLU A 60 -44.32 -69.62 23.30
CA GLU A 60 -45.72 -69.75 23.77
C GLU A 60 -46.71 -68.90 22.94
N ARG A 61 -46.34 -67.71 22.52
CA ARG A 61 -47.18 -66.82 21.69
C ARG A 61 -47.45 -67.39 20.29
N ALA A 62 -46.53 -68.15 19.73
CA ALA A 62 -46.66 -68.74 18.37
C ALA A 62 -47.17 -70.20 18.42
N VAL A 63 -47.27 -70.79 19.58
CA VAL A 63 -47.65 -72.17 19.86
C VAL A 63 -46.78 -73.14 19.05
N VAL A 64 -45.49 -72.91 19.04
CA VAL A 64 -44.46 -73.74 18.40
C VAL A 64 -43.23 -73.87 19.23
N TYR A 65 -42.48 -74.94 19.02
CA TYR A 65 -41.07 -75.01 19.47
C TYR A 65 -40.19 -74.51 18.37
N GLU A 66 -39.28 -73.58 18.68
CA GLU A 66 -38.18 -73.21 17.82
C GLU A 66 -36.99 -74.13 18.18
N ILE A 67 -36.52 -74.84 17.18
CA ILE A 67 -35.47 -75.82 17.30
C ILE A 67 -34.25 -75.32 16.54
N ASN A 68 -33.18 -75.01 17.24
CA ASN A 68 -31.91 -74.61 16.67
C ASN A 68 -30.88 -75.70 16.92
N GLY A 69 -29.99 -75.93 15.95
CA GLY A 69 -29.02 -77.03 16.14
C GLY A 69 -27.89 -77.01 15.11
N LYS A 70 -26.99 -77.98 15.29
CA LYS A 70 -25.92 -78.27 14.33
C LYS A 70 -25.98 -79.70 13.84
N LEU A 71 -25.75 -79.86 12.53
CA LEU A 71 -25.62 -81.17 11.92
C LEU A 71 -24.14 -81.57 11.76
N LYS A 72 -23.91 -82.88 11.71
CA LYS A 72 -22.59 -83.43 11.38
C LYS A 72 -22.19 -82.98 9.99
N GLY A 73 -21.09 -82.20 9.86
CA GLY A 73 -20.62 -81.68 8.59
C GLY A 73 -20.82 -80.15 8.40
N TYR A 74 -21.51 -79.51 9.34
CA TYR A 74 -21.60 -78.04 9.33
C TYR A 74 -20.27 -77.38 9.81
N LYS A 75 -19.93 -76.19 9.21
CA LYS A 75 -18.79 -75.38 9.64
C LYS A 75 -19.12 -74.79 11.00
N GLU A 76 -18.08 -74.29 11.70
CA GLU A 76 -18.17 -73.79 13.07
C GLU A 76 -19.22 -72.67 13.27
N ASN A 77 -19.56 -71.90 12.21
CA ASN A 77 -20.57 -70.82 12.21
C ASN A 77 -21.84 -71.14 11.44
N GLU A 78 -22.07 -72.36 11.09
CA GLU A 78 -23.32 -72.79 10.44
C GLU A 78 -24.23 -73.49 11.46
N THR A 79 -25.50 -73.04 11.50
CA THR A 79 -26.57 -73.65 12.33
C THR A 79 -27.81 -73.87 11.45
N PHE A 80 -28.66 -74.76 11.91
CA PHE A 80 -30.00 -74.84 11.33
C PHE A 80 -31.04 -74.36 12.32
N THR A 81 -32.16 -73.85 11.81
CA THR A 81 -33.36 -73.57 12.58
C THR A 81 -34.53 -74.30 11.96
N SER A 82 -35.38 -74.91 12.80
CA SER A 82 -36.62 -75.52 12.42
C SER A 82 -37.72 -75.15 13.40
N THR A 83 -38.97 -75.28 13.03
CA THR A 83 -40.13 -75.07 13.91
C THR A 83 -40.93 -76.34 14.01
N ALA A 84 -41.29 -76.78 15.20
CA ALA A 84 -42.11 -77.94 15.48
C ALA A 84 -43.41 -77.51 16.20
N PRO A 85 -44.50 -78.28 16.05
CA PRO A 85 -45.75 -78.05 16.78
C PRO A 85 -45.51 -78.12 18.29
N PHE A 86 -46.20 -77.26 19.07
CA PHE A 86 -46.12 -77.28 20.53
C PHE A 86 -46.94 -78.45 21.07
N SER A 87 -46.36 -79.67 21.01
CA SER A 87 -46.99 -80.89 21.56
C SER A 87 -45.99 -81.65 22.38
N SER A 88 -46.49 -82.40 23.39
CA SER A 88 -45.69 -83.27 24.24
C SER A 88 -45.07 -84.47 23.49
N GLU A 89 -45.73 -84.86 22.38
CA GLU A 89 -45.30 -85.99 21.51
C GLU A 89 -43.97 -85.65 20.80
N VAL A 90 -43.84 -84.44 20.31
CA VAL A 90 -42.57 -83.93 19.65
C VAL A 90 -41.41 -83.99 20.62
N ILE A 91 -41.60 -83.54 21.85
CA ILE A 91 -40.57 -83.60 22.89
C ILE A 91 -40.22 -85.03 23.25
N ALA A 92 -41.23 -85.88 23.41
CA ALA A 92 -41.00 -87.29 23.73
C ALA A 92 -40.19 -87.97 22.61
N GLU A 93 -40.53 -87.75 21.35
CA GLU A 93 -39.81 -88.27 20.17
C GLU A 93 -38.36 -87.84 20.12
N ILE A 94 -38.07 -86.57 20.43
CA ILE A 94 -36.71 -86.03 20.49
C ILE A 94 -35.93 -86.68 21.63
N ILE A 95 -36.53 -86.85 22.81
CA ILE A 95 -35.90 -87.48 23.99
C ILE A 95 -35.65 -88.96 23.73
N GLU A 96 -36.64 -89.69 23.22
CA GLU A 96 -36.51 -91.09 22.93
C GLU A 96 -35.42 -91.36 21.89
N THR A 97 -35.34 -90.57 20.87
CA THR A 97 -34.28 -90.66 19.84
C THR A 97 -32.91 -90.36 20.40
N ASN A 98 -32.80 -89.40 21.36
CA ASN A 98 -31.52 -89.06 22.03
C ASN A 98 -31.06 -90.21 22.99
N GLU A 99 -32.01 -90.93 23.65
CA GLU A 99 -31.70 -92.04 24.56
C GLU A 99 -31.44 -93.38 23.83
N SER A 100 -32.04 -93.57 22.67
CA SER A 100 -31.90 -94.83 21.88
C SER A 100 -30.71 -94.79 20.91
N GLY A 101 -30.06 -93.68 20.67
CA GLY A 101 -28.92 -93.55 19.77
C GLY A 101 -27.60 -93.95 20.41
N GLU A 102 -26.70 -94.64 19.67
CA GLU A 102 -25.36 -95.05 20.11
C GLU A 102 -24.42 -93.84 20.42
N LEU A 103 -24.79 -92.61 19.99
CA LEU A 103 -24.11 -91.35 20.24
C LEU A 103 -25.17 -90.24 20.44
N GLY A 104 -25.56 -90.03 21.68
CA GLY A 104 -26.45 -88.93 22.07
C GLY A 104 -25.96 -87.58 21.65
N PHE A 105 -26.85 -86.68 21.20
CA PHE A 105 -26.52 -85.28 20.96
C PHE A 105 -26.74 -84.42 22.20
N LYS A 106 -26.05 -83.27 22.28
CA LYS A 106 -26.22 -82.33 23.39
C LYS A 106 -27.57 -81.62 23.25
N LEU A 107 -28.53 -81.93 24.15
CA LEU A 107 -29.83 -81.30 24.21
C LEU A 107 -29.86 -80.19 25.22
N VAL A 108 -30.20 -78.97 24.80
CA VAL A 108 -30.38 -77.78 25.64
C VAL A 108 -31.83 -77.33 25.55
N ALA A 109 -32.56 -77.32 26.66
CA ALA A 109 -33.89 -76.75 26.74
C ALA A 109 -33.85 -75.34 27.38
N ASN A 110 -34.30 -74.37 26.66
CA ASN A 110 -34.37 -72.98 27.16
C ASN A 110 -35.78 -72.64 27.63
N SER A 111 -35.92 -71.75 28.59
CA SER A 111 -37.20 -71.14 28.94
C SER A 111 -37.62 -70.14 27.85
N ASP A 112 -38.92 -69.86 27.74
CA ASP A 112 -39.43 -68.85 26.81
C ASP A 112 -38.69 -67.50 27.18
N PRO A 113 -38.01 -66.91 26.24
CA PRO A 113 -37.35 -65.65 26.50
C PRO A 113 -38.40 -64.57 26.81
N GLU A 114 -38.58 -64.21 28.08
CA GLU A 114 -39.33 -63.03 28.46
C GLU A 114 -38.83 -61.87 27.62
N SER A 115 -39.67 -61.36 26.73
CA SER A 115 -39.32 -60.30 25.81
C SER A 115 -39.14 -59.00 26.61
N SER A 116 -37.92 -58.72 27.07
CA SER A 116 -37.57 -57.37 27.49
C SER A 116 -37.51 -56.48 26.21
N THR A 117 -38.69 -56.15 25.70
CA THR A 117 -38.88 -55.28 24.52
C THR A 117 -38.14 -53.97 24.69
N LEU A 118 -37.99 -53.47 25.92
CA LEU A 118 -37.22 -52.30 26.27
C LEU A 118 -35.71 -52.46 25.99
N LEU A 119 -35.13 -53.61 26.31
CA LEU A 119 -33.68 -53.84 26.11
C LEU A 119 -33.34 -53.97 24.63
N TYR A 120 -34.23 -54.60 23.86
CA TYR A 120 -34.09 -54.70 22.41
C TYR A 120 -34.18 -53.30 21.73
N ILE A 121 -35.14 -52.47 22.14
CA ILE A 121 -35.30 -51.09 21.64
C ILE A 121 -34.04 -50.25 21.98
N ILE A 122 -33.52 -50.35 23.21
CA ILE A 122 -32.33 -49.60 23.63
C ILE A 122 -31.11 -50.03 22.79
N VAL A 123 -30.87 -51.33 22.60
CA VAL A 123 -29.72 -51.81 21.84
C VAL A 123 -29.81 -51.42 20.36
N GLN A 124 -31.03 -51.40 19.79
CA GLN A 124 -31.22 -51.04 18.38
C GLN A 124 -31.17 -49.52 18.13
N PHE A 125 -31.70 -48.70 19.04
CA PHE A 125 -31.76 -47.24 18.85
C PHE A 125 -30.60 -46.47 19.47
N LEU A 126 -29.88 -47.01 20.45
CA LEU A 126 -28.75 -46.38 21.10
C LEU A 126 -27.62 -45.98 20.09
N PRO A 127 -27.18 -46.81 19.15
CA PRO A 127 -26.18 -46.44 18.15
C PRO A 127 -26.64 -45.29 17.27
N ILE A 128 -27.92 -45.29 16.89
CA ILE A 128 -28.52 -44.24 16.07
C ILE A 128 -28.57 -42.92 16.83
N ALA A 129 -28.98 -42.94 18.10
CA ALA A 129 -29.01 -41.74 18.96
C ALA A 129 -27.61 -41.16 19.19
N VAL A 130 -26.61 -42.03 19.41
CA VAL A 130 -25.20 -41.62 19.55
C VAL A 130 -24.70 -41.03 18.23
N MET A 131 -25.02 -41.58 17.09
CA MET A 131 -24.63 -41.07 15.78
C MET A 131 -25.25 -39.71 15.49
N ILE A 132 -26.55 -39.52 15.83
CA ILE A 132 -27.22 -38.21 15.72
C ILE A 132 -26.57 -37.20 16.67
N GLY A 133 -26.25 -37.58 17.90
CA GLY A 133 -25.55 -36.71 18.87
C GLY A 133 -24.17 -36.30 18.38
N ILE A 134 -23.40 -37.22 17.80
CA ILE A 134 -22.09 -36.92 17.20
C ILE A 134 -22.25 -36.01 15.97
N ALA A 135 -23.26 -36.24 15.12
CA ALA A 135 -23.55 -35.39 13.96
C ALA A 135 -23.91 -33.96 14.41
N ILE A 136 -24.83 -33.81 15.37
CA ILE A 136 -25.20 -32.49 15.94
C ILE A 136 -23.98 -31.80 16.56
N TRP A 137 -23.16 -32.50 17.31
CA TRP A 137 -21.94 -31.95 17.88
C TRP A 137 -20.92 -31.53 16.80
N PHE A 138 -20.76 -32.33 15.76
CA PHE A 138 -19.89 -32.00 14.63
C PHE A 138 -20.41 -30.80 13.85
N PHE A 139 -21.70 -30.75 13.51
CA PHE A 139 -22.33 -29.62 12.84
C PHE A 139 -22.30 -28.35 13.70
N SER A 140 -22.55 -28.46 15.02
CA SER A 140 -22.47 -27.28 15.91
C SER A 140 -21.05 -26.72 16.02
N LYS A 141 -20.01 -27.57 15.98
CA LYS A 141 -18.61 -27.12 15.91
C LYS A 141 -18.24 -26.52 14.55
N GLN A 142 -18.79 -27.03 13.46
CA GLN A 142 -18.54 -26.53 12.12
C GLN A 142 -19.24 -25.19 11.90
N VAL A 143 -20.43 -24.98 12.43
CA VAL A 143 -21.14 -23.70 12.42
C VAL A 143 -20.39 -22.64 13.25
N SER A 144 -19.79 -23.00 14.39
CA SER A 144 -18.97 -22.06 15.18
C SER A 144 -17.63 -21.72 14.51
N THR A 145 -17.13 -22.54 13.58
CA THR A 145 -15.92 -22.24 12.79
C THR A 145 -16.26 -21.37 11.57
N ASN A 146 -17.48 -21.48 11.03
CA ASN A 146 -17.98 -20.62 9.96
C ASN A 146 -18.34 -19.20 10.42
N SER A 147 -18.45 -18.92 11.71
CA SER A 147 -18.59 -17.54 12.21
C SER A 147 -17.33 -16.68 11.96
N LYS A 148 -16.17 -17.30 11.71
CA LYS A 148 -14.97 -16.58 11.22
C LYS A 148 -15.06 -16.16 9.76
N SER A 149 -15.87 -16.81 8.95
CA SER A 149 -16.14 -16.35 7.57
C SER A 149 -17.12 -15.18 7.51
N MET A 150 -17.87 -14.89 8.57
CA MET A 150 -18.66 -13.65 8.69
C MET A 150 -17.83 -12.42 9.08
N ASP A 151 -16.57 -12.57 9.46
CA ASP A 151 -15.68 -11.46 9.82
C ASP A 151 -15.13 -10.69 8.60
N PHE A 152 -15.25 -11.22 7.38
CA PHE A 152 -14.83 -10.53 6.15
C PHE A 152 -15.62 -9.25 5.86
N GLY A 153 -16.84 -9.14 6.35
CA GLY A 153 -17.69 -7.96 6.18
C GLY A 153 -17.52 -6.88 7.25
N ARG A 154 -16.69 -7.10 8.27
CA ARG A 154 -16.42 -6.08 9.29
C ARG A 154 -15.49 -5.01 8.75
N SER A 155 -15.75 -3.78 9.17
CA SER A 155 -14.92 -2.64 8.84
C SER A 155 -13.49 -2.83 9.38
N LYS A 156 -12.49 -2.56 8.52
CA LYS A 156 -11.08 -2.48 8.91
C LYS A 156 -10.71 -1.08 9.43
N ALA A 157 -11.69 -0.19 9.64
CA ALA A 157 -11.46 1.16 10.10
C ALA A 157 -10.70 1.15 11.44
N ARG A 158 -9.60 1.91 11.49
CA ARG A 158 -8.81 2.08 12.69
C ARG A 158 -9.41 3.21 13.50
N LEU A 159 -9.88 2.90 14.69
CA LEU A 159 -10.34 3.90 15.65
C LEU A 159 -9.11 4.47 16.36
N SER A 160 -8.91 5.78 16.28
CA SER A 160 -7.97 6.52 17.11
C SER A 160 -8.80 7.40 18.08
N ASN A 161 -8.63 7.17 19.36
CA ASN A 161 -9.19 8.04 20.37
C ASN A 161 -8.40 9.36 20.37
N GLY A 162 -9.06 10.50 20.34
CA GLY A 162 -8.43 11.83 20.17
C GLY A 162 -7.46 12.27 21.27
N GLU A 163 -7.28 11.51 22.35
CA GLU A 163 -6.36 11.83 23.44
C GLU A 163 -4.90 11.70 23.00
N GLY A 164 -4.16 12.83 23.02
CA GLY A 164 -2.74 12.88 22.62
C GLY A 164 -2.48 12.86 21.12
N GLY A 165 -3.50 13.12 20.30
CA GLY A 165 -3.42 13.12 18.85
C GLY A 165 -2.75 14.35 18.25
N VAL A 166 -2.53 14.30 16.94
CA VAL A 166 -2.04 15.41 16.11
C VAL A 166 -2.98 16.60 16.20
N THR A 167 -2.44 17.80 16.38
CA THR A 167 -3.18 19.07 16.46
C THR A 167 -2.75 20.04 15.37
N PHE A 168 -3.40 21.20 15.25
CA PHE A 168 -3.02 22.24 14.31
C PHE A 168 -1.60 22.80 14.54
N LYS A 169 -0.98 22.55 15.70
CA LYS A 169 0.43 22.90 15.98
C LYS A 169 1.41 22.02 15.19
N ASP A 170 0.98 20.84 14.79
CA ASP A 170 1.79 19.87 14.05
C ASP A 170 1.59 19.99 12.53
N VAL A 171 0.59 20.76 12.11
CA VAL A 171 0.33 21.11 10.71
C VAL A 171 0.89 22.49 10.45
N ALA A 172 1.77 22.63 9.47
CA ALA A 172 2.39 23.91 9.08
C ALA A 172 2.08 24.24 7.62
N GLY A 173 2.14 25.52 7.26
CA GLY A 173 2.04 25.98 5.87
C GLY A 173 0.66 25.83 5.20
N LEU A 174 -0.41 25.62 5.97
CA LEU A 174 -1.79 25.44 5.48
C LEU A 174 -2.73 26.39 6.23
N LYS A 175 -2.52 27.71 6.10
CA LYS A 175 -3.28 28.70 6.90
C LYS A 175 -4.73 28.78 6.45
N GLU A 176 -4.94 28.94 5.15
CA GLU A 176 -6.24 29.07 4.53
C GLU A 176 -7.05 27.78 4.67
N GLU A 177 -6.41 26.64 4.44
CA GLU A 177 -7.06 25.32 4.59
C GLU A 177 -7.46 25.04 6.05
N LYS A 178 -6.66 25.49 7.02
CA LYS A 178 -7.02 25.38 8.44
C LYS A 178 -8.21 26.25 8.80
N GLU A 179 -8.28 27.45 8.26
CA GLU A 179 -9.41 28.37 8.45
C GLU A 179 -10.70 27.76 7.88
N GLU A 180 -10.62 27.22 6.66
CA GLU A 180 -11.73 26.52 6.00
C GLU A 180 -12.28 25.34 6.81
N VAL A 181 -11.41 24.57 7.45
CA VAL A 181 -11.85 23.42 8.26
C VAL A 181 -12.12 23.77 9.74
N SER A 182 -11.83 24.98 10.19
CA SER A 182 -12.06 25.40 11.58
C SER A 182 -13.53 25.37 11.97
N GLU A 183 -14.43 25.72 11.04
CA GLU A 183 -15.87 25.63 11.23
C GLU A 183 -16.34 24.19 11.56
N LEU A 184 -15.66 23.18 11.00
CA LEU A 184 -15.97 21.77 11.27
C LEU A 184 -15.62 21.41 12.72
N ILE A 185 -14.51 21.96 13.23
CA ILE A 185 -14.06 21.76 14.61
C ILE A 185 -15.07 22.36 15.57
N ASP A 186 -15.52 23.59 15.30
CA ASP A 186 -16.53 24.27 16.13
C ASP A 186 -17.85 23.50 16.15
N PHE A 187 -18.26 22.96 15.02
CA PHE A 187 -19.45 22.11 14.95
C PHE A 187 -19.28 20.80 15.73
N LEU A 188 -18.16 20.10 15.56
CA LEU A 188 -17.91 18.84 16.27
C LEU A 188 -17.88 19.06 17.79
N LYS A 189 -17.35 20.21 18.25
CA LYS A 189 -17.36 20.59 19.66
C LYS A 189 -18.77 20.96 20.18
N ASN A 190 -19.56 21.67 19.38
CA ASN A 190 -20.85 22.24 19.83
C ASN A 190 -21.96 22.10 18.77
N PRO A 191 -22.39 20.88 18.39
CA PRO A 191 -23.39 20.67 17.32
C PRO A 191 -24.73 21.39 17.58
N LYS A 192 -25.16 21.47 18.85
CA LYS A 192 -26.43 22.08 19.26
C LYS A 192 -26.55 23.56 18.91
N ARG A 193 -25.45 24.33 18.98
CA ARG A 193 -25.42 25.75 18.64
C ARG A 193 -25.78 26.00 17.18
N PHE A 194 -25.24 25.18 16.28
CA PHE A 194 -25.52 25.29 14.85
C PHE A 194 -26.96 24.88 14.52
N GLN A 195 -27.48 23.86 15.21
CA GLN A 195 -28.88 23.44 15.07
C GLN A 195 -29.86 24.55 15.48
N GLN A 196 -29.60 25.25 16.58
CA GLN A 196 -30.44 26.35 17.08
C GLN A 196 -30.47 27.53 16.11
N MET A 197 -29.37 27.80 15.39
CA MET A 197 -29.28 28.86 14.38
C MET A 197 -29.81 28.44 13.01
N GLY A 198 -30.25 27.18 12.84
CA GLY A 198 -30.72 26.65 11.56
C GLY A 198 -29.62 26.48 10.50
N ALA A 199 -28.33 26.56 10.90
CA ALA A 199 -27.21 26.38 9.98
C ALA A 199 -27.07 24.92 9.59
N ARG A 200 -26.85 24.70 8.28
CA ARG A 200 -26.52 23.37 7.72
C ARG A 200 -25.02 23.29 7.54
N ILE A 201 -24.39 22.33 8.21
CA ILE A 201 -22.98 22.04 8.07
C ILE A 201 -22.77 21.05 6.92
N PRO A 202 -21.67 21.18 6.14
CA PRO A 202 -21.34 20.21 5.14
C PRO A 202 -21.19 18.81 5.76
N LYS A 203 -21.87 17.83 5.17
CA LYS A 203 -21.76 16.43 5.63
C LYS A 203 -20.41 15.83 5.29
N GLY A 204 -19.84 16.26 4.16
CA GLY A 204 -18.58 15.76 3.64
C GLY A 204 -17.68 16.87 3.10
N VAL A 205 -16.40 16.74 3.37
CA VAL A 205 -15.34 17.60 2.85
C VAL A 205 -14.37 16.75 2.05
N LEU A 206 -14.07 17.18 0.83
CA LEU A 206 -13.09 16.53 -0.02
C LEU A 206 -11.78 17.33 0.00
N LEU A 207 -10.71 16.72 0.48
CA LEU A 207 -9.35 17.27 0.39
C LEU A 207 -8.72 16.82 -0.93
N VAL A 208 -8.37 17.79 -1.77
CA VAL A 208 -7.79 17.55 -3.09
C VAL A 208 -6.40 18.15 -3.15
N GLY A 209 -5.45 17.50 -3.81
CA GLY A 209 -4.12 18.09 -4.05
C GLY A 209 -3.05 17.05 -4.31
N PRO A 210 -1.82 17.47 -4.64
CA PRO A 210 -0.70 16.58 -4.90
C PRO A 210 -0.38 15.65 -3.72
N PRO A 211 0.27 14.52 -3.94
CA PRO A 211 0.72 13.65 -2.85
C PRO A 211 1.72 14.36 -1.93
N GLY A 212 1.76 13.98 -0.66
CA GLY A 212 2.71 14.54 0.30
C GLY A 212 2.39 15.93 0.85
N THR A 213 1.28 16.57 0.44
CA THR A 213 0.90 17.94 0.88
C THR A 213 0.27 17.99 2.28
N GLY A 214 0.07 16.85 2.96
CA GLY A 214 -0.42 16.81 4.34
C GLY A 214 -1.93 16.62 4.50
N LYS A 215 -2.68 16.19 3.48
CA LYS A 215 -4.14 15.97 3.53
C LYS A 215 -4.56 15.06 4.69
N THR A 216 -3.92 13.92 4.83
CA THR A 216 -4.18 12.97 5.92
C THR A 216 -3.81 13.55 7.29
N LEU A 217 -2.73 14.34 7.36
CA LEU A 217 -2.30 15.03 8.58
C LEU A 217 -3.30 16.10 9.00
N LEU A 218 -3.82 16.88 8.05
CA LEU A 218 -4.85 17.90 8.30
C LEU A 218 -6.13 17.27 8.86
N ALA A 219 -6.60 16.16 8.27
CA ALA A 219 -7.79 15.46 8.76
C ALA A 219 -7.59 14.92 10.20
N LYS A 220 -6.41 14.35 10.51
CA LYS A 220 -6.08 13.94 11.88
C LYS A 220 -6.05 15.12 12.84
N ALA A 221 -5.51 16.26 12.41
CA ALA A 221 -5.45 17.47 13.23
C ALA A 221 -6.84 18.05 13.52
N VAL A 222 -7.77 18.00 12.56
CA VAL A 222 -9.18 18.39 12.79
C VAL A 222 -9.81 17.54 13.89
N ALA A 223 -9.63 16.22 13.85
CA ALA A 223 -10.18 15.33 14.87
C ALA A 223 -9.52 15.54 16.25
N GLY A 224 -8.18 15.70 16.27
CA GLY A 224 -7.45 15.98 17.51
C GLY A 224 -7.82 17.33 18.14
N GLU A 225 -7.97 18.37 17.32
CA GLU A 225 -8.37 19.70 17.77
C GLU A 225 -9.82 19.74 18.27
N ALA A 226 -10.70 18.94 17.63
CA ALA A 226 -12.09 18.75 18.07
C ALA A 226 -12.21 17.81 19.27
N ASN A 227 -11.18 17.02 19.56
CA ASN A 227 -11.16 15.95 20.57
C ASN A 227 -12.31 14.94 20.39
N VAL A 228 -12.48 14.46 19.16
CA VAL A 228 -13.50 13.47 18.79
C VAL A 228 -12.86 12.18 18.26
N PRO A 229 -13.56 11.03 18.33
CA PRO A 229 -13.12 9.79 17.72
C PRO A 229 -12.83 9.95 16.22
N PHE A 230 -11.70 9.39 15.76
CA PHE A 230 -11.25 9.44 14.38
C PHE A 230 -11.24 8.03 13.78
N TYR A 231 -12.11 7.81 12.79
CA TYR A 231 -12.18 6.57 12.03
C TYR A 231 -11.37 6.72 10.74
N TYR A 232 -10.25 6.03 10.63
CA TYR A 232 -9.39 6.01 9.44
C TYR A 232 -9.61 4.75 8.62
N ILE A 233 -9.83 4.91 7.32
CA ILE A 233 -9.89 3.82 6.35
C ILE A 233 -9.32 4.29 5.01
N SER A 234 -8.64 3.38 4.28
CA SER A 234 -8.27 3.64 2.89
C SER A 234 -9.40 3.21 1.95
N GLY A 235 -9.63 3.96 0.87
CA GLY A 235 -10.56 3.58 -0.19
C GLY A 235 -10.26 2.18 -0.76
N SER A 236 -8.99 1.80 -0.81
CA SER A 236 -8.57 0.45 -1.22
C SER A 236 -9.06 -0.67 -0.29
N ASP A 237 -9.29 -0.40 0.99
CA ASP A 237 -9.82 -1.39 1.95
C ASP A 237 -11.27 -1.81 1.66
N PHE A 238 -11.97 -1.03 0.86
CA PHE A 238 -13.34 -1.35 0.41
C PHE A 238 -13.37 -2.21 -0.85
N VAL A 239 -12.26 -2.31 -1.59
CA VAL A 239 -12.19 -3.09 -2.83
C VAL A 239 -11.74 -4.50 -2.51
N GLU A 240 -12.60 -5.49 -2.81
CA GLU A 240 -12.33 -6.91 -2.56
C GLU A 240 -12.74 -7.73 -3.80
N LEU A 241 -12.31 -8.99 -3.84
CA LEU A 241 -12.64 -9.90 -4.95
C LEU A 241 -14.09 -10.42 -4.91
N PHE A 242 -14.72 -10.39 -3.74
CA PHE A 242 -16.06 -10.93 -3.54
C PHE A 242 -17.10 -9.82 -3.50
N VAL A 243 -18.10 -9.93 -4.37
CA VAL A 243 -19.19 -8.97 -4.50
C VAL A 243 -19.94 -8.80 -3.18
N GLY A 244 -20.14 -7.55 -2.75
CA GLY A 244 -20.91 -7.17 -1.58
C GLY A 244 -20.12 -7.05 -0.26
N ILE A 245 -18.85 -7.48 -0.21
CA ILE A 245 -18.02 -7.33 0.99
C ILE A 245 -17.69 -5.86 1.24
N GLY A 246 -17.30 -5.11 0.21
CA GLY A 246 -17.03 -3.68 0.30
C GLY A 246 -18.25 -2.90 0.80
N ALA A 247 -19.42 -3.15 0.23
CA ALA A 247 -20.67 -2.56 0.69
C ALA A 247 -21.01 -2.91 2.15
N SER A 248 -20.70 -4.12 2.61
CA SER A 248 -20.87 -4.53 4.00
C SER A 248 -19.94 -3.77 4.95
N ARG A 249 -18.67 -3.57 4.56
CA ARG A 249 -17.69 -2.78 5.33
C ARG A 249 -18.10 -1.31 5.44
N VAL A 250 -18.61 -0.74 4.36
CA VAL A 250 -19.17 0.61 4.37
C VAL A 250 -20.28 0.70 5.42
N ARG A 251 -21.30 -0.17 5.36
CA ARG A 251 -22.40 -0.17 6.35
C ARG A 251 -21.92 -0.33 7.79
N ASP A 252 -20.96 -1.24 8.02
CA ASP A 252 -20.43 -1.49 9.37
C ASP A 252 -19.68 -0.27 9.91
N MET A 253 -18.83 0.38 9.08
CA MET A 253 -18.13 1.61 9.45
C MET A 253 -19.11 2.72 9.83
N PHE A 254 -20.10 2.98 9.01
CA PHE A 254 -21.12 4.01 9.29
C PHE A 254 -21.96 3.69 10.52
N LYS A 255 -22.28 2.42 10.75
CA LYS A 255 -22.96 1.96 11.96
C LYS A 255 -22.12 2.23 13.21
N GLN A 256 -20.82 1.94 13.17
CA GLN A 256 -19.91 2.22 14.28
C GLN A 256 -19.76 3.72 14.54
N ALA A 257 -19.67 4.53 13.48
CA ALA A 257 -19.61 5.98 13.59
C ALA A 257 -20.89 6.56 14.24
N LYS A 258 -22.08 6.08 13.84
CA LYS A 258 -23.36 6.48 14.45
C LYS A 258 -23.43 6.17 15.94
N GLN A 259 -22.82 5.09 16.39
CA GLN A 259 -22.78 4.71 17.81
C GLN A 259 -21.84 5.59 18.65
N ASN A 260 -20.84 6.21 18.00
CA ASN A 260 -19.81 7.00 18.67
C ASN A 260 -19.82 8.48 18.24
N ALA A 261 -20.95 9.00 17.82
CA ALA A 261 -21.11 10.42 17.50
C ALA A 261 -21.03 11.29 18.78
N PRO A 262 -20.38 12.48 18.74
CA PRO A 262 -19.77 13.10 17.57
C PRO A 262 -18.42 12.46 17.18
N CYS A 263 -18.19 12.25 15.87
CA CYS A 263 -16.95 11.65 15.36
C CYS A 263 -16.61 12.12 13.95
N LEU A 264 -15.38 11.85 13.52
CA LEU A 264 -14.89 12.13 12.18
C LEU A 264 -14.53 10.82 11.47
N ILE A 265 -15.08 10.62 10.27
CA ILE A 265 -14.69 9.52 9.36
C ILE A 265 -13.75 10.11 8.33
N PHE A 266 -12.57 9.50 8.18
CA PHE A 266 -11.62 9.86 7.15
C PHE A 266 -11.41 8.71 6.17
N ILE A 267 -11.64 8.99 4.88
CA ILE A 267 -11.46 8.04 3.78
C ILE A 267 -10.30 8.54 2.93
N ASP A 268 -9.15 7.88 3.05
CA ASP A 268 -7.98 8.20 2.22
C ASP A 268 -8.11 7.52 0.85
N GLU A 269 -7.51 8.09 -0.18
CA GLU A 269 -7.52 7.54 -1.55
C GLU A 269 -8.94 7.17 -2.02
N ILE A 270 -9.89 8.09 -1.85
CA ILE A 270 -11.31 7.84 -2.20
C ILE A 270 -11.49 7.46 -3.67
N ASP A 271 -10.57 7.86 -4.54
CA ASP A 271 -10.55 7.52 -5.97
C ASP A 271 -10.41 6.00 -6.23
N ALA A 272 -9.92 5.21 -5.25
CA ALA A 272 -9.93 3.76 -5.36
C ALA A 272 -11.36 3.18 -5.49
N VAL A 273 -12.35 3.79 -4.83
CA VAL A 273 -13.77 3.38 -4.86
C VAL A 273 -14.62 4.33 -5.68
N GLY A 274 -14.33 5.64 -5.58
CA GLY A 274 -15.15 6.72 -6.12
C GLY A 274 -14.96 7.04 -7.59
N ARG A 275 -14.30 6.20 -8.36
CA ARG A 275 -13.99 6.45 -9.77
C ARG A 275 -15.23 6.41 -10.65
N GLN A 276 -15.26 7.27 -11.70
CA GLN A 276 -16.30 7.29 -12.73
C GLN A 276 -16.51 5.91 -13.36
N ARG A 277 -17.78 5.62 -13.70
CA ARG A 277 -18.20 4.41 -14.38
C ARG A 277 -17.56 4.31 -15.76
N GLY A 278 -16.81 3.25 -16.01
CA GLY A 278 -16.22 2.99 -17.32
C GLY A 278 -17.04 1.96 -18.09
N THR A 279 -17.03 2.05 -19.42
CA THR A 279 -17.66 1.06 -20.33
C THR A 279 -16.83 -0.24 -20.46
N GLY A 280 -16.03 -0.59 -19.45
CA GLY A 280 -15.12 -1.75 -19.47
C GLY A 280 -15.82 -3.08 -19.23
N LEU A 281 -15.60 -4.05 -20.13
CA LEU A 281 -15.99 -5.45 -20.02
C LEU A 281 -15.11 -6.18 -19.00
N GLY A 282 -15.50 -6.20 -17.70
CA GLY A 282 -14.77 -6.99 -16.69
C GLY A 282 -15.44 -6.99 -15.31
N GLY A 283 -15.60 -8.18 -14.70
CA GLY A 283 -16.36 -8.43 -13.47
C GLY A 283 -15.82 -7.77 -12.18
N GLY A 284 -14.70 -7.05 -12.20
CA GLY A 284 -14.20 -6.27 -11.07
C GLY A 284 -14.84 -4.88 -10.94
N HIS A 285 -15.68 -4.48 -11.90
CA HIS A 285 -16.36 -3.18 -11.88
C HIS A 285 -17.63 -3.21 -11.02
N ASP A 286 -18.35 -4.35 -11.00
CA ASP A 286 -19.64 -4.48 -10.30
C ASP A 286 -19.51 -4.34 -8.78
N GLU A 287 -18.44 -4.89 -8.19
CA GLU A 287 -18.19 -4.79 -6.75
C GLU A 287 -17.89 -3.36 -6.32
N ARG A 288 -17.02 -2.67 -7.08
CA ARG A 288 -16.66 -1.28 -6.80
C ARG A 288 -17.87 -0.36 -6.94
N GLU A 289 -18.68 -0.54 -7.98
CA GLU A 289 -19.89 0.23 -8.21
C GLU A 289 -20.93 0.00 -7.09
N GLN A 290 -21.10 -1.25 -6.65
CA GLN A 290 -21.97 -1.56 -5.54
C GLN A 290 -21.49 -0.91 -4.23
N THR A 291 -20.19 -0.90 -4.00
CA THR A 291 -19.57 -0.27 -2.83
C THR A 291 -19.73 1.25 -2.87
N LEU A 292 -19.51 1.88 -4.03
CA LEU A 292 -19.76 3.30 -4.24
C LEU A 292 -21.22 3.65 -3.98
N ASN A 293 -22.16 2.92 -4.56
CA ASN A 293 -23.59 3.14 -4.36
C ASN A 293 -23.99 3.01 -2.88
N GLN A 294 -23.39 2.06 -2.16
CA GLN A 294 -23.61 1.94 -0.71
C GLN A 294 -23.05 3.14 0.04
N LEU A 295 -21.85 3.62 -0.31
CA LEU A 295 -21.26 4.83 0.28
C LEU A 295 -22.18 6.04 0.09
N LEU A 296 -22.67 6.25 -1.13
CA LEU A 296 -23.62 7.32 -1.45
C LEU A 296 -24.91 7.18 -0.64
N THR A 297 -25.45 5.98 -0.52
CA THR A 297 -26.66 5.70 0.26
C THR A 297 -26.47 6.00 1.75
N GLU A 298 -25.34 5.61 2.33
CA GLU A 298 -25.05 5.91 3.74
C GLU A 298 -24.87 7.42 3.97
N MET A 299 -24.19 8.14 3.05
CA MET A 299 -24.04 9.59 3.13
C MET A 299 -25.40 10.32 3.02
N ASP A 300 -26.26 9.88 2.12
CA ASP A 300 -27.61 10.44 1.97
C ASP A 300 -28.49 10.12 3.18
N GLY A 301 -28.29 8.95 3.80
CA GLY A 301 -29.03 8.46 4.96
C GLY A 301 -28.71 9.15 6.29
N PHE A 302 -27.72 10.06 6.33
CA PHE A 302 -27.50 10.89 7.51
C PHE A 302 -28.53 12.00 7.62
N GLY A 303 -29.14 12.12 8.81
CA GLY A 303 -29.89 13.31 9.17
C GLY A 303 -28.99 14.55 9.22
N ALA A 304 -29.57 15.71 8.98
CA ALA A 304 -28.85 16.96 9.18
C ALA A 304 -28.43 17.05 10.67
N ASN A 305 -27.13 17.22 10.92
CA ASN A 305 -26.58 17.46 12.25
C ASN A 305 -26.50 16.25 13.21
N GLU A 306 -26.29 15.03 12.71
CA GLU A 306 -26.04 13.84 13.57
C GLU A 306 -24.66 13.88 14.29
N GLY A 307 -23.85 14.91 14.07
CA GLY A 307 -22.53 15.04 14.71
C GLY A 307 -21.44 14.21 14.03
N ILE A 308 -21.68 13.71 12.81
CA ILE A 308 -20.70 12.96 12.03
C ILE A 308 -20.26 13.81 10.84
N ILE A 309 -18.95 13.96 10.67
CA ILE A 309 -18.36 14.59 9.50
C ILE A 309 -17.52 13.55 8.76
N ILE A 310 -17.64 13.55 7.43
CA ILE A 310 -16.85 12.71 6.57
C ILE A 310 -15.81 13.59 5.86
N ILE A 311 -14.53 13.28 6.03
CA ILE A 311 -13.47 13.90 5.23
C ILE A 311 -12.93 12.82 4.30
N ALA A 312 -12.85 13.10 3.02
CA ALA A 312 -12.16 12.22 2.07
C ALA A 312 -10.94 12.93 1.48
N ALA A 313 -9.93 12.17 1.10
CA ALA A 313 -8.75 12.70 0.43
C ALA A 313 -8.52 11.99 -0.90
N THR A 314 -8.09 12.76 -1.92
CA THR A 314 -7.66 12.22 -3.21
C THR A 314 -6.54 13.06 -3.80
N ASN A 315 -5.69 12.41 -4.59
CA ASN A 315 -4.70 13.09 -5.42
C ASN A 315 -5.27 13.39 -6.83
N ARG A 316 -6.45 12.82 -7.14
CA ARG A 316 -7.04 12.85 -8.49
C ARG A 316 -8.55 13.12 -8.44
N ALA A 317 -8.91 14.38 -8.26
CA ALA A 317 -10.31 14.78 -8.28
C ALA A 317 -10.97 14.58 -9.66
N ASP A 318 -10.18 14.60 -10.73
CA ASP A 318 -10.59 14.44 -12.13
C ASP A 318 -11.24 13.08 -12.45
N VAL A 319 -10.88 12.04 -11.69
CA VAL A 319 -11.39 10.68 -11.92
C VAL A 319 -12.63 10.34 -11.08
N LEU A 320 -13.03 11.20 -10.15
CA LEU A 320 -14.16 10.94 -9.27
C LEU A 320 -15.50 10.98 -9.99
N ASP A 321 -16.42 10.10 -9.55
CA ASP A 321 -17.80 10.13 -10.01
C ASP A 321 -18.48 11.45 -9.57
N PRO A 322 -19.07 12.22 -10.49
CA PRO A 322 -19.77 13.48 -10.16
C PRO A 322 -20.87 13.31 -9.09
N ALA A 323 -21.39 12.10 -8.92
CA ALA A 323 -22.38 11.81 -7.89
C ALA A 323 -21.85 12.02 -6.46
N LEU A 324 -20.53 11.85 -6.24
CA LEU A 324 -19.89 12.12 -4.95
C LEU A 324 -19.85 13.61 -4.62
N LEU A 325 -19.79 14.47 -5.64
CA LEU A 325 -19.65 15.93 -5.50
C LEU A 325 -20.99 16.67 -5.43
N ARG A 326 -22.10 15.95 -5.39
CA ARG A 326 -23.43 16.56 -5.28
C ARG A 326 -23.69 17.10 -3.87
N PRO A 327 -24.45 18.19 -3.73
CA PRO A 327 -24.86 18.72 -2.42
C PRO A 327 -25.45 17.65 -1.49
N GLY A 328 -25.03 17.66 -0.25
CA GLY A 328 -25.41 16.64 0.77
C GLY A 328 -24.47 15.44 0.86
N ARG A 329 -23.38 15.42 0.05
CA ARG A 329 -22.30 14.42 0.06
C ARG A 329 -20.97 15.11 0.31
N PHE A 330 -20.02 15.13 -0.65
CA PHE A 330 -18.83 15.98 -0.55
C PHE A 330 -19.13 17.34 -1.17
N ASP A 331 -19.84 18.13 -0.43
CA ASP A 331 -20.35 19.44 -0.86
C ASP A 331 -19.37 20.60 -0.66
N ARG A 332 -18.26 20.35 0.06
CA ARG A 332 -17.13 21.27 0.19
C ARG A 332 -15.84 20.62 -0.31
N GLN A 333 -15.10 21.33 -1.13
CA GLN A 333 -13.77 20.93 -1.57
C GLN A 333 -12.74 21.89 -1.01
N VAL A 334 -11.68 21.34 -0.41
CA VAL A 334 -10.52 22.09 0.09
C VAL A 334 -9.30 21.62 -0.69
N THR A 335 -8.71 22.55 -1.45
CA THR A 335 -7.53 22.25 -2.25
C THR A 335 -6.28 22.47 -1.42
N VAL A 336 -5.50 21.42 -1.21
CA VAL A 336 -4.24 21.44 -0.47
C VAL A 336 -3.09 21.43 -1.46
N ASN A 337 -2.62 22.62 -1.81
CA ASN A 337 -1.56 22.83 -2.78
C ASN A 337 -0.16 22.55 -2.22
N LEU A 338 0.85 22.58 -3.10
CA LEU A 338 2.25 22.61 -2.67
C LEU A 338 2.51 23.91 -1.89
N PRO A 339 3.34 23.86 -0.82
CA PRO A 339 3.58 25.02 0.02
C PRO A 339 4.45 26.09 -0.67
N ASP A 340 4.14 27.35 -0.45
CA ASP A 340 4.97 28.49 -0.81
C ASP A 340 6.24 28.56 0.05
N ILE A 341 7.14 29.50 -0.21
CA ILE A 341 8.40 29.67 0.55
C ILE A 341 8.15 29.76 2.06
N LYS A 342 7.11 30.51 2.48
CA LYS A 342 6.79 30.67 3.91
C LYS A 342 6.26 29.37 4.49
N GLY A 343 5.38 28.70 3.77
CA GLY A 343 4.85 27.40 4.15
C GLY A 343 5.94 26.35 4.28
N ARG A 344 6.91 26.31 3.34
CA ARG A 344 8.06 25.40 3.43
C ARG A 344 8.93 25.69 4.65
N GLU A 345 9.18 26.97 4.96
CA GLU A 345 9.92 27.36 6.17
C GLU A 345 9.18 26.90 7.43
N GLU A 346 7.86 27.10 7.52
CA GLU A 346 7.05 26.64 8.65
C GLU A 346 7.05 25.10 8.78
N ILE A 347 6.96 24.38 7.68
CA ILE A 347 7.03 22.90 7.64
C ILE A 347 8.41 22.42 8.10
N LEU A 348 9.47 23.01 7.58
CA LEU A 348 10.85 22.71 7.98
C LEU A 348 11.05 22.94 9.49
N LYS A 349 10.49 24.01 10.07
CA LYS A 349 10.55 24.26 11.53
C LYS A 349 9.88 23.14 12.33
N VAL A 350 8.79 22.59 11.85
CA VAL A 350 8.11 21.46 12.52
C VAL A 350 8.98 20.20 12.49
N HIS A 351 9.53 19.87 11.32
CA HIS A 351 10.33 18.65 11.15
C HIS A 351 11.76 18.76 11.72
N ALA A 352 12.23 20.00 11.97
CA ALA A 352 13.52 20.24 12.60
C ALA A 352 13.49 20.16 14.14
N ARG A 353 12.34 20.11 14.79
CA ARG A 353 12.20 20.13 16.27
C ARG A 353 13.07 19.09 16.99
N ASN A 354 13.25 17.92 16.38
CA ASN A 354 13.98 16.78 16.95
C ASN A 354 15.33 16.55 16.27
N LYS A 355 15.86 17.54 15.54
CA LYS A 355 17.12 17.40 14.80
C LYS A 355 18.11 18.45 15.28
N VAL A 356 19.40 18.09 15.32
CA VAL A 356 20.48 18.99 15.68
C VAL A 356 21.03 19.62 14.41
N LEU A 357 20.73 20.91 14.20
CA LEU A 357 21.24 21.69 13.08
C LEU A 357 22.54 22.37 13.48
N GLY A 358 23.55 22.30 12.64
CA GLY A 358 24.83 22.97 12.81
C GLY A 358 24.78 24.47 12.47
N GLU A 359 25.85 25.17 12.79
CA GLU A 359 26.02 26.60 12.44
C GLU A 359 25.97 26.78 10.92
N GLY A 360 25.28 27.81 10.44
CA GLY A 360 25.11 28.11 9.01
C GLY A 360 23.90 27.47 8.33
N VAL A 361 23.25 26.48 8.93
CA VAL A 361 22.03 25.88 8.38
C VAL A 361 20.83 26.73 8.77
N THR A 362 20.32 27.52 7.81
CA THR A 362 19.12 28.33 8.03
C THR A 362 17.92 27.74 7.29
N LEU A 363 16.85 27.46 8.03
CA LEU A 363 15.62 26.87 7.43
C LEU A 363 15.01 27.78 6.37
N LYS A 364 15.19 29.08 6.47
CA LYS A 364 14.76 30.07 5.47
C LYS A 364 15.50 29.88 4.14
N ASN A 365 16.83 29.68 4.17
CA ASN A 365 17.59 29.41 2.94
C ASN A 365 17.20 28.06 2.35
N LEU A 366 17.00 27.06 3.20
CA LEU A 366 16.56 25.74 2.75
C LEU A 366 15.18 25.81 2.06
N ALA A 367 14.24 26.57 2.63
CA ALA A 367 12.92 26.79 2.01
C ALA A 367 13.01 27.47 0.63
N LYS A 368 13.95 28.41 0.43
CA LYS A 368 14.20 29.04 -0.87
C LYS A 368 14.76 28.06 -1.91
N ARG A 369 15.63 27.15 -1.48
CA ARG A 369 16.32 26.18 -2.34
C ARG A 369 15.50 24.94 -2.67
N THR A 370 14.30 24.80 -2.11
CA THR A 370 13.40 23.65 -2.29
C THR A 370 12.06 24.03 -2.93
N PRO A 371 12.03 24.74 -4.08
CA PRO A 371 10.78 25.03 -4.76
C PRO A 371 10.13 23.75 -5.24
N GLY A 372 8.79 23.68 -5.13
CA GLY A 372 8.03 22.53 -5.56
C GLY A 372 8.06 21.32 -4.63
N PHE A 373 8.78 21.39 -3.49
CA PHE A 373 8.76 20.30 -2.50
C PHE A 373 7.44 20.29 -1.75
N SER A 374 6.89 19.10 -1.59
CA SER A 374 5.77 18.85 -0.68
C SER A 374 6.25 18.78 0.79
N GLY A 375 5.30 18.76 1.72
CA GLY A 375 5.63 18.56 3.13
C GLY A 375 6.38 17.25 3.41
N ALA A 376 6.03 16.18 2.70
CA ALA A 376 6.69 14.88 2.81
C ALA A 376 8.13 14.91 2.25
N ASP A 377 8.36 15.65 1.16
CA ASP A 377 9.71 15.81 0.60
C ASP A 377 10.62 16.57 1.55
N LEU A 378 10.10 17.62 2.23
CA LEU A 378 10.83 18.39 3.22
C LEU A 378 11.14 17.58 4.49
N GLU A 379 10.22 16.73 4.92
CA GLU A 379 10.45 15.77 6.01
C GLU A 379 11.57 14.80 5.65
N ASN A 380 11.47 14.20 4.45
CA ASN A 380 12.46 13.26 3.94
C ASN A 380 13.82 13.90 3.77
N LEU A 381 13.89 15.13 3.27
CA LEU A 381 15.12 15.92 3.13
C LEU A 381 15.86 16.04 4.47
N LEU A 382 15.17 16.49 5.51
CA LEU A 382 15.78 16.65 6.83
C LEU A 382 16.15 15.30 7.47
N ASN A 383 15.40 14.25 7.15
CA ASN A 383 15.70 12.90 7.62
C ASN A 383 16.94 12.32 6.93
N GLU A 384 17.05 12.46 5.60
CA GLU A 384 18.23 12.04 4.83
C GLU A 384 19.48 12.84 5.27
N ALA A 385 19.36 14.15 5.50
CA ALA A 385 20.45 14.97 6.01
C ALA A 385 20.94 14.46 7.38
N ALA A 386 20.01 14.10 8.28
CA ALA A 386 20.36 13.52 9.57
C ALA A 386 21.06 12.17 9.44
N LEU A 387 20.58 11.29 8.55
CA LEU A 387 21.19 9.99 8.28
C LEU A 387 22.60 10.13 7.71
N LEU A 388 22.81 11.13 6.83
CA LEU A 388 24.14 11.45 6.30
C LEU A 388 25.09 11.96 7.38
N ALA A 389 24.62 12.86 8.27
CA ALA A 389 25.42 13.36 9.38
C ALA A 389 25.88 12.21 10.30
N VAL A 390 24.97 11.31 10.65
CA VAL A 390 25.32 10.11 11.45
C VAL A 390 26.33 9.22 10.74
N ARG A 391 26.14 8.96 9.44
CA ARG A 391 27.06 8.13 8.64
C ARG A 391 28.47 8.73 8.57
N ARG A 392 28.57 10.06 8.55
CA ARG A 392 29.83 10.81 8.55
C ARG A 392 30.35 11.13 9.97
N ASN A 393 29.78 10.48 11.00
CA ASN A 393 30.15 10.67 12.40
C ASN A 393 30.13 12.14 12.87
N LYS A 394 29.22 12.98 12.31
CA LYS A 394 29.04 14.37 12.70
C LYS A 394 28.04 14.50 13.83
N GLU A 395 28.25 15.47 14.73
CA GLU A 395 27.35 15.75 15.87
C GLU A 395 26.12 16.58 15.47
N ALA A 396 26.19 17.29 14.33
CA ALA A 396 25.11 18.14 13.83
C ALA A 396 25.02 18.08 12.30
N ILE A 397 23.83 18.40 11.79
CA ILE A 397 23.57 18.46 10.34
C ILE A 397 24.17 19.77 9.81
N THR A 398 25.15 19.71 8.92
CA THR A 398 25.75 20.86 8.25
C THR A 398 25.14 21.09 6.87
N MET A 399 25.48 22.22 6.20
CA MET A 399 25.00 22.49 4.84
C MET A 399 25.41 21.42 3.84
N ALA A 400 26.59 20.80 4.01
CA ALA A 400 27.05 19.72 3.12
C ALA A 400 26.13 18.48 3.15
N GLU A 401 25.61 18.09 4.33
CA GLU A 401 24.63 17.02 4.44
C GLU A 401 23.27 17.42 3.88
N VAL A 402 22.86 18.67 4.07
CA VAL A 402 21.61 19.20 3.50
C VAL A 402 21.66 19.22 1.98
N ASP A 403 22.78 19.66 1.40
CA ASP A 403 22.97 19.70 -0.05
C ASP A 403 22.94 18.31 -0.68
N GLU A 404 23.68 17.36 -0.09
CA GLU A 404 23.66 15.96 -0.57
C GLU A 404 22.28 15.32 -0.38
N ALA A 405 21.57 15.62 0.72
CA ALA A 405 20.21 15.15 0.93
C ALA A 405 19.22 15.74 -0.08
N THR A 406 19.36 17.03 -0.41
CA THR A 406 18.56 17.68 -1.46
C THR A 406 18.74 16.99 -2.80
N ASP A 407 20.00 16.74 -3.17
CA ASP A 407 20.35 16.04 -4.39
C ASP A 407 19.76 14.60 -4.43
N ARG A 408 19.81 13.89 -3.30
CA ARG A 408 19.23 12.53 -3.20
C ARG A 408 17.72 12.53 -3.35
N VAL A 409 17.04 13.49 -2.76
CA VAL A 409 15.58 13.58 -2.88
C VAL A 409 15.17 13.94 -4.30
N LEU A 410 15.89 14.85 -4.96
CA LEU A 410 15.57 15.28 -6.33
C LEU A 410 15.99 14.27 -7.39
N MET A 411 17.23 13.78 -7.33
CA MET A 411 17.88 13.03 -8.42
C MET A 411 18.26 11.59 -8.02
N GLY A 412 18.10 11.24 -6.74
CA GLY A 412 18.54 9.94 -6.23
C GLY A 412 20.01 9.90 -5.83
N PRO A 413 20.52 8.75 -5.37
CA PRO A 413 21.88 8.62 -4.90
C PRO A 413 22.90 8.76 -6.03
N ALA A 414 24.10 9.30 -5.70
CA ALA A 414 25.23 9.36 -6.61
C ALA A 414 25.69 7.94 -7.02
N LYS A 415 25.99 7.75 -8.31
CA LYS A 415 26.48 6.48 -8.85
C LYS A 415 28.00 6.46 -8.82
N LYS A 416 28.59 6.05 -7.71
CA LYS A 416 30.05 5.92 -7.56
C LYS A 416 30.69 4.86 -8.49
N SER A 417 29.91 3.86 -8.93
CA SER A 417 30.39 2.74 -9.79
C SER A 417 30.45 3.06 -11.29
N LYS A 418 29.80 4.16 -11.73
CA LYS A 418 29.80 4.54 -13.15
C LYS A 418 30.94 5.51 -13.40
N LYS A 419 32.07 5.02 -13.92
CA LYS A 419 33.17 5.89 -14.36
C LYS A 419 32.88 6.36 -15.79
N TYR A 420 32.87 7.68 -16.00
CA TYR A 420 32.84 8.28 -17.33
C TYR A 420 34.23 8.12 -17.98
N THR A 421 34.24 7.98 -19.29
CA THR A 421 35.47 8.24 -20.05
C THR A 421 35.79 9.74 -19.97
N GLU A 422 37.06 10.11 -20.15
CA GLU A 422 37.45 11.53 -20.14
C GLU A 422 36.67 12.37 -21.17
N ASP A 423 36.38 11.78 -22.34
CA ASP A 423 35.60 12.43 -23.38
C ASP A 423 34.12 12.64 -22.95
N GLU A 424 33.49 11.61 -22.33
CA GLU A 424 32.14 11.74 -21.79
C GLU A 424 32.07 12.76 -20.66
N ARG A 425 33.05 12.76 -19.75
CA ARG A 425 33.15 13.71 -18.64
C ARG A 425 33.25 15.16 -19.16
N ARG A 426 34.09 15.36 -20.17
CA ARG A 426 34.25 16.65 -20.83
C ARG A 426 32.96 17.08 -21.52
N LEU A 427 32.29 16.19 -22.21
CA LEU A 427 31.03 16.45 -22.89
C LEU A 427 29.94 16.89 -21.90
N VAL A 428 29.78 16.16 -20.78
CA VAL A 428 28.84 16.52 -19.72
C VAL A 428 29.17 17.87 -19.11
N ALA A 429 30.45 18.18 -18.85
CA ALA A 429 30.85 19.47 -18.29
C ALA A 429 30.47 20.64 -19.21
N PHE A 430 30.69 20.54 -20.50
CA PHE A 430 30.29 21.56 -21.46
C PHE A 430 28.76 21.65 -21.65
N HIS A 431 28.05 20.53 -21.56
CA HIS A 431 26.60 20.49 -21.57
C HIS A 431 26.02 21.29 -20.41
N GLU A 432 26.43 20.97 -19.18
CA GLU A 432 25.98 21.65 -17.97
C GLU A 432 26.41 23.14 -17.94
N ALA A 433 27.63 23.43 -18.41
CA ALA A 433 28.08 24.82 -18.55
C ALA A 433 27.20 25.64 -19.49
N GLY A 434 26.67 25.03 -20.58
CA GLY A 434 25.72 25.67 -21.47
C GLY A 434 24.44 26.09 -20.77
N HIS A 435 23.88 25.24 -19.91
CA HIS A 435 22.72 25.57 -19.09
C HIS A 435 23.01 26.71 -18.11
N VAL A 436 24.15 26.64 -17.43
CA VAL A 436 24.57 27.68 -16.47
C VAL A 436 24.69 29.04 -17.13
N VAL A 437 25.43 29.14 -18.26
CA VAL A 437 25.64 30.43 -18.95
C VAL A 437 24.32 31.02 -19.41
N LEU A 438 23.42 30.26 -19.97
CA LEU A 438 22.09 30.76 -20.33
C LEU A 438 21.31 31.18 -19.09
N GLY A 439 21.37 30.44 -18.00
CA GLY A 439 20.76 30.81 -16.72
C GLY A 439 21.23 32.14 -16.18
N LEU A 440 22.51 32.45 -16.34
CA LEU A 440 23.13 33.73 -15.91
C LEU A 440 22.77 34.92 -16.84
N LYS A 441 22.62 34.68 -18.14
CA LYS A 441 22.48 35.77 -19.15
C LYS A 441 21.04 36.08 -19.53
N LEU A 442 20.08 35.17 -19.25
CA LEU A 442 18.67 35.41 -19.49
C LEU A 442 18.05 36.22 -18.33
N SER A 443 17.26 37.24 -18.66
CA SER A 443 16.83 38.25 -17.69
C SER A 443 15.80 37.74 -16.67
N SER A 444 14.87 36.91 -17.12
CA SER A 444 13.82 36.31 -16.31
C SER A 444 14.14 34.87 -15.91
N ALA A 445 15.38 34.45 -16.20
CA ALA A 445 15.83 33.10 -15.90
C ALA A 445 15.88 32.83 -14.38
N ASN A 446 15.83 31.57 -14.10
CA ASN A 446 16.04 31.07 -12.76
C ASN A 446 17.47 31.36 -12.27
N ASP A 447 17.64 31.57 -10.98
CA ASP A 447 18.95 31.63 -10.33
C ASP A 447 19.62 30.27 -10.38
N VAL A 448 20.87 30.21 -10.84
CA VAL A 448 21.69 29.00 -10.79
C VAL A 448 22.16 28.81 -9.35
N GLN A 449 21.74 27.75 -8.69
CA GLN A 449 22.11 27.47 -7.30
C GLN A 449 23.31 26.51 -7.20
N LYS A 450 23.41 25.60 -8.15
CA LYS A 450 24.43 24.56 -8.16
C LYS A 450 24.53 23.94 -9.54
N VAL A 451 25.68 23.50 -9.94
CA VAL A 451 25.91 22.68 -11.10
C VAL A 451 26.88 21.54 -10.75
N THR A 452 26.64 20.34 -11.27
CA THR A 452 27.48 19.19 -11.00
C THR A 452 27.52 18.23 -12.18
N ILE A 453 28.67 17.60 -12.38
CA ILE A 453 28.87 16.53 -13.36
C ILE A 453 28.89 15.14 -12.71
N ILE A 454 28.64 15.04 -11.42
CA ILE A 454 28.54 13.76 -10.71
C ILE A 454 27.26 13.03 -11.15
N PRO A 455 27.38 11.82 -11.73
CA PRO A 455 26.21 11.09 -12.22
C PRO A 455 25.31 10.62 -11.09
N ARG A 456 23.99 10.87 -11.24
CA ARG A 456 22.97 10.39 -10.31
C ARG A 456 21.90 9.62 -11.10
N SER A 457 21.29 8.62 -10.48
CA SER A 457 20.27 7.72 -11.03
C SER A 457 19.99 7.79 -12.55
N TYR A 458 19.42 8.85 -13.04
CA TYR A 458 19.02 9.04 -14.45
C TYR A 458 19.76 10.16 -15.18
N ALA A 459 20.49 11.03 -14.45
CA ALA A 459 21.18 12.17 -15.02
C ALA A 459 22.69 11.97 -15.01
N GLY A 460 23.36 12.41 -16.10
CA GLY A 460 24.81 12.42 -16.23
C GLY A 460 25.46 13.52 -15.42
N GLY A 461 24.85 14.68 -15.38
CA GLY A 461 25.08 15.86 -14.58
C GLY A 461 23.76 16.58 -14.39
N TYR A 462 23.74 17.70 -13.70
CA TYR A 462 22.60 18.60 -13.66
C TYR A 462 22.95 20.01 -13.17
N ALA A 463 22.22 21.00 -13.68
CA ALA A 463 22.23 22.35 -13.17
C ALA A 463 20.95 22.61 -12.36
N MET A 464 21.09 22.92 -11.06
CA MET A 464 19.95 23.27 -10.22
C MET A 464 19.62 24.74 -10.40
N MET A 465 18.44 24.98 -11.01
CA MET A 465 17.93 26.32 -11.23
C MET A 465 16.69 26.55 -10.37
N VAL A 466 16.66 27.67 -9.67
CA VAL A 466 15.58 28.05 -8.75
C VAL A 466 14.97 29.36 -9.23
N PRO A 467 13.63 29.49 -9.30
CA PRO A 467 12.98 30.76 -9.63
C PRO A 467 13.41 31.84 -8.64
N LYS A 468 13.75 33.03 -9.14
CA LYS A 468 14.06 34.20 -8.31
C LYS A 468 12.91 34.59 -7.40
N GLU A 469 11.69 34.48 -7.93
CA GLU A 469 10.43 34.73 -7.23
C GLU A 469 9.42 33.66 -7.59
N GLU A 470 8.65 33.19 -6.62
CA GLU A 470 7.51 32.30 -6.87
C GLU A 470 6.32 33.13 -7.36
N ARG A 471 5.92 32.94 -8.60
CA ARG A 471 4.78 33.61 -9.24
C ARG A 471 3.74 32.60 -9.70
N TYR A 472 2.47 33.01 -9.62
CA TYR A 472 1.36 32.18 -10.09
C TYR A 472 1.18 32.20 -11.61
N THR A 473 1.72 33.21 -12.28
CA THR A 473 1.59 33.39 -13.74
C THR A 473 2.95 33.59 -14.37
N SER A 474 3.16 32.95 -15.53
CA SER A 474 4.35 33.15 -16.35
C SER A 474 4.00 33.96 -17.59
N THR A 475 4.87 34.89 -17.96
CA THR A 475 4.74 35.66 -19.20
C THR A 475 5.24 34.83 -20.40
N LYS A 476 4.83 35.23 -21.63
CA LYS A 476 5.35 34.63 -22.85
C LYS A 476 6.87 34.66 -22.92
N THR A 477 7.48 35.81 -22.51
CA THR A 477 8.94 35.99 -22.51
C THR A 477 9.61 35.01 -21.56
N GLU A 478 9.07 34.85 -20.33
CA GLU A 478 9.62 33.90 -19.34
C GLU A 478 9.57 32.46 -19.85
N LEU A 479 8.46 32.04 -20.52
CA LEU A 479 8.36 30.69 -21.09
C LEU A 479 9.36 30.48 -22.24
N LEU A 480 9.54 31.46 -23.12
CA LEU A 480 10.55 31.40 -24.18
C LEU A 480 11.97 31.35 -23.63
N GLU A 481 12.27 32.08 -22.55
CA GLU A 481 13.56 32.02 -21.90
C GLU A 481 13.79 30.68 -21.17
N GLN A 482 12.74 30.09 -20.59
CA GLN A 482 12.83 28.72 -20.05
C GLN A 482 13.16 27.70 -21.13
N ILE A 483 12.49 27.76 -22.29
CA ILE A 483 12.80 26.88 -23.44
C ILE A 483 14.25 27.11 -23.90
N THR A 484 14.67 28.38 -24.02
CA THR A 484 16.04 28.74 -24.41
C THR A 484 17.07 28.14 -23.45
N GLY A 485 16.84 28.25 -22.14
CA GLY A 485 17.71 27.66 -21.09
C GLY A 485 17.82 26.13 -21.18
N LEU A 486 16.67 25.45 -21.43
CA LEU A 486 16.65 24.00 -21.61
C LEU A 486 17.43 23.53 -22.86
N LEU A 487 17.51 24.35 -23.89
CA LEU A 487 18.27 24.02 -25.10
C LEU A 487 19.78 24.26 -24.95
N GLY A 488 20.23 24.87 -23.86
CA GLY A 488 21.61 25.26 -23.60
C GLY A 488 22.61 24.14 -23.70
N GLY A 489 22.34 22.98 -23.08
CA GLY A 489 23.23 21.82 -23.12
C GLY A 489 23.50 21.36 -24.55
N ARG A 490 22.43 21.16 -25.35
CA ARG A 490 22.53 20.76 -26.75
C ARG A 490 23.34 21.74 -27.61
N VAL A 491 23.05 23.03 -27.46
CA VAL A 491 23.75 24.06 -28.22
C VAL A 491 25.22 24.15 -27.82
N SER A 492 25.54 23.97 -26.56
CA SER A 492 26.92 23.91 -26.07
C SER A 492 27.69 22.72 -26.63
N GLU A 493 27.06 21.52 -26.72
CA GLU A 493 27.65 20.35 -27.38
C GLU A 493 27.99 20.66 -28.84
N GLU A 494 27.03 21.20 -29.62
CA GLU A 494 27.23 21.54 -31.02
C GLU A 494 28.37 22.54 -31.25
N LEU A 495 28.43 23.61 -30.44
CA LEU A 495 29.43 24.67 -30.59
C LEU A 495 30.85 24.25 -30.22
N ASN A 496 31.01 23.34 -29.28
CA ASN A 496 32.33 22.95 -28.76
C ASN A 496 32.89 21.64 -29.35
N PHE A 497 32.00 20.70 -29.72
CA PHE A 497 32.41 19.40 -30.24
C PHE A 497 32.03 19.17 -31.71
N GLY A 498 31.09 19.97 -32.26
CA GLY A 498 30.55 19.77 -33.61
C GLY A 498 29.65 18.54 -33.73
N GLU A 499 29.41 17.83 -32.64
CA GLU A 499 28.55 16.66 -32.56
C GLU A 499 27.43 16.87 -31.54
N ILE A 500 26.42 16.02 -31.63
CA ILE A 500 25.24 16.10 -30.77
C ILE A 500 24.96 14.73 -30.17
N THR A 501 24.57 14.69 -28.90
CA THR A 501 24.38 13.44 -28.18
C THR A 501 22.95 13.21 -27.73
N THR A 502 22.66 12.02 -27.21
CA THR A 502 21.36 11.68 -26.62
C THR A 502 21.16 12.29 -25.23
N GLY A 503 22.16 12.96 -24.65
CA GLY A 503 22.12 13.53 -23.31
C GLY A 503 20.99 14.55 -23.11
N ALA A 504 20.72 15.35 -24.13
CA ALA A 504 19.69 16.39 -24.11
C ALA A 504 18.23 15.88 -24.22
N HIS A 505 17.96 14.56 -24.15
CA HIS A 505 16.63 13.99 -24.35
C HIS A 505 15.57 14.61 -23.40
N ASN A 506 15.88 14.67 -22.11
CA ASN A 506 14.97 15.20 -21.10
C ASN A 506 14.71 16.71 -21.26
N ASP A 507 15.73 17.45 -21.72
CA ASP A 507 15.60 18.90 -21.96
C ASP A 507 14.69 19.17 -23.16
N PHE A 508 14.80 18.38 -24.23
CA PHE A 508 13.88 18.45 -25.36
C PHE A 508 12.45 18.06 -24.96
N GLU A 509 12.26 17.05 -24.13
CA GLU A 509 10.94 16.65 -23.64
C GLU A 509 10.27 17.82 -22.89
N LYS A 510 10.99 18.46 -21.96
CA LYS A 510 10.50 19.60 -21.18
C LYS A 510 10.24 20.80 -22.08
N ALA A 511 11.19 21.15 -22.95
CA ALA A 511 11.07 22.29 -23.87
C ALA A 511 9.87 22.14 -24.80
N THR A 512 9.71 20.96 -25.42
CA THR A 512 8.58 20.64 -26.31
C THR A 512 7.24 20.71 -25.56
N LYS A 513 7.19 20.25 -24.31
CA LYS A 513 5.99 20.33 -23.48
C LYS A 513 5.59 21.79 -23.21
N ILE A 514 6.57 22.65 -22.87
CA ILE A 514 6.30 24.08 -22.66
C ILE A 514 5.81 24.74 -23.96
N ALA A 515 6.51 24.50 -25.07
CA ALA A 515 6.12 25.04 -26.38
C ALA A 515 4.70 24.61 -26.78
N ARG A 516 4.35 23.34 -26.54
CA ARG A 516 3.01 22.82 -26.80
C ARG A 516 1.95 23.54 -25.95
N SER A 517 2.17 23.67 -24.64
CA SER A 517 1.24 24.38 -23.76
C SER A 517 1.08 25.85 -24.15
N MET A 518 2.16 26.53 -24.61
CA MET A 518 2.08 27.90 -25.12
C MET A 518 1.14 28.01 -26.32
N VAL A 519 1.20 27.05 -27.25
CA VAL A 519 0.39 27.03 -28.46
C VAL A 519 -1.04 26.60 -28.19
N THR A 520 -1.22 25.49 -27.46
CA THR A 520 -2.53 24.82 -27.38
C THR A 520 -3.36 25.22 -26.15
N GLU A 521 -2.73 25.61 -25.03
CA GLU A 521 -3.44 25.92 -23.80
C GLU A 521 -3.49 27.40 -23.48
N TYR A 522 -2.38 28.14 -23.71
CA TYR A 522 -2.26 29.53 -23.26
C TYR A 522 -2.56 30.54 -24.35
N GLY A 523 -2.72 30.11 -25.62
CA GLY A 523 -2.97 31.01 -26.75
C GLY A 523 -1.83 32.02 -26.95
N MET A 524 -0.57 31.64 -26.73
CA MET A 524 0.63 32.49 -26.80
C MET A 524 1.37 32.37 -28.14
N SER A 525 0.72 31.84 -29.19
CA SER A 525 1.27 31.68 -30.54
C SER A 525 0.58 32.62 -31.55
N GLU A 526 0.99 32.54 -32.80
CA GLU A 526 0.33 33.28 -33.90
C GLU A 526 -1.04 32.72 -34.27
N LEU A 527 -1.42 31.52 -33.78
CA LEU A 527 -2.75 30.97 -33.92
C LEU A 527 -3.83 31.77 -33.17
N GLY A 528 -3.41 32.73 -32.36
CA GLY A 528 -4.28 33.64 -31.63
C GLY A 528 -4.69 33.12 -30.23
N PRO A 529 -5.55 33.86 -29.52
CA PRO A 529 -5.93 33.57 -28.15
C PRO A 529 -7.03 32.50 -28.08
N VAL A 530 -6.73 31.30 -28.56
CA VAL A 530 -7.65 30.16 -28.61
C VAL A 530 -7.07 29.01 -27.78
N GLN A 531 -7.89 28.40 -26.92
CA GLN A 531 -7.54 27.17 -26.23
C GLN A 531 -7.94 25.97 -27.11
N LEU A 532 -6.95 25.28 -27.66
CA LEU A 532 -7.12 24.15 -28.58
C LEU A 532 -7.13 22.81 -27.83
N GLU A 533 -6.37 22.69 -26.75
CA GLU A 533 -6.32 21.52 -25.88
C GLU A 533 -6.58 21.91 -24.42
N GLN A 534 -7.26 21.06 -23.68
CA GLN A 534 -7.38 21.19 -22.24
C GLN A 534 -6.48 20.16 -21.59
N GLN A 535 -5.74 20.56 -20.53
CA GLN A 535 -5.05 19.58 -19.70
C GLN A 535 -6.08 18.62 -19.10
N GLN A 536 -6.19 17.44 -19.66
CA GLN A 536 -6.91 16.36 -19.01
C GLN A 536 -5.93 15.66 -18.07
N GLY A 537 -6.20 15.73 -16.79
CA GLY A 537 -5.44 15.01 -15.78
C GLY A 537 -5.30 13.53 -16.13
N GLY A 538 -4.06 13.04 -16.18
CA GLY A 538 -3.62 11.66 -16.24
C GLY A 538 -4.24 10.72 -17.28
N VAL A 539 -3.40 10.17 -18.12
CA VAL A 539 -3.71 9.15 -19.15
C VAL A 539 -4.44 7.96 -18.55
N PHE A 540 -5.68 7.69 -19.00
CA PHE A 540 -6.47 6.53 -18.59
C PHE A 540 -6.64 5.55 -19.76
N LEU A 541 -6.02 4.37 -19.64
CA LEU A 541 -5.99 3.31 -20.67
C LEU A 541 -7.35 2.88 -21.24
N GLY A 542 -8.48 3.23 -20.61
CA GLY A 542 -9.82 2.89 -21.10
C GLY A 542 -10.56 4.01 -21.84
N ARG A 543 -10.12 5.27 -21.72
CA ARG A 543 -10.79 6.44 -22.34
C ARG A 543 -10.01 7.00 -23.52
N ASP A 544 -8.71 6.69 -23.59
CA ASP A 544 -7.80 7.23 -24.61
C ASP A 544 -7.92 6.59 -25.99
N TYR A 545 -8.73 5.52 -26.14
CA TYR A 545 -9.00 4.92 -27.46
C TYR A 545 -9.86 5.81 -28.39
N ASN A 546 -10.50 6.85 -27.83
CA ASN A 546 -11.27 7.85 -28.56
C ASN A 546 -10.87 9.27 -28.15
N LYS A 547 -9.57 9.63 -28.21
CA LYS A 547 -9.17 11.04 -28.27
C LYS A 547 -9.67 11.60 -29.59
N SER A 548 -10.91 12.06 -29.61
CA SER A 548 -11.35 12.97 -30.66
C SER A 548 -10.56 14.26 -30.47
N ARG A 549 -9.62 14.52 -31.36
CA ARG A 549 -8.98 15.83 -31.44
C ARG A 549 -10.10 16.85 -31.62
N ASN A 550 -10.12 17.86 -30.75
CA ASN A 550 -11.14 18.92 -30.84
C ASN A 550 -10.88 19.91 -31.98
N PHE A 551 -9.91 19.62 -32.86
CA PHE A 551 -9.48 20.46 -33.97
C PHE A 551 -9.22 19.63 -35.24
N SER A 552 -9.29 20.29 -36.41
CA SER A 552 -9.05 19.67 -37.71
C SER A 552 -7.59 19.25 -37.91
N ASN A 553 -7.32 18.43 -38.92
CA ASN A 553 -5.94 18.08 -39.28
C ASN A 553 -5.12 19.28 -39.75
N GLU A 554 -5.77 20.30 -40.31
CA GLU A 554 -5.15 21.58 -40.72
C GLU A 554 -4.62 22.32 -39.47
N ILE A 555 -5.48 22.51 -38.47
CA ILE A 555 -5.05 23.10 -37.18
C ILE A 555 -3.97 22.28 -36.50
N ALA A 556 -4.03 20.95 -36.56
CA ALA A 556 -2.95 20.11 -36.03
C ALA A 556 -1.61 20.41 -36.73
N HIS A 557 -1.62 20.57 -38.04
CA HIS A 557 -0.44 20.95 -38.81
C HIS A 557 0.09 22.34 -38.42
N GLU A 558 -0.81 23.32 -38.25
CA GLU A 558 -0.43 24.65 -37.78
C GLU A 558 0.17 24.65 -36.38
N ILE A 559 -0.37 23.82 -35.44
CA ILE A 559 0.21 23.62 -34.12
C ILE A 559 1.64 23.09 -34.25
N ASP A 560 1.88 22.09 -35.09
CA ASP A 560 3.21 21.50 -35.29
C ASP A 560 4.18 22.53 -35.90
N LEU A 561 3.73 23.40 -36.78
CA LEU A 561 4.53 24.49 -37.36
C LEU A 561 4.89 25.55 -36.33
N GLU A 562 3.91 26.01 -35.53
CA GLU A 562 4.15 27.00 -34.48
C GLU A 562 5.07 26.47 -33.37
N MET A 563 4.89 25.21 -32.95
CA MET A 563 5.81 24.57 -31.97
C MET A 563 7.24 24.54 -32.51
N ARG A 564 7.42 24.14 -33.81
CA ARG A 564 8.75 24.09 -34.43
C ARG A 564 9.35 25.50 -34.52
N LYS A 565 8.57 26.51 -34.92
CA LYS A 565 8.99 27.89 -34.98
C LYS A 565 9.50 28.39 -33.60
N ILE A 566 8.74 28.15 -32.54
CA ILE A 566 9.15 28.50 -31.16
C ILE A 566 10.46 27.82 -30.79
N MET A 567 10.59 26.51 -31.06
CA MET A 567 11.80 25.77 -30.77
C MET A 567 13.03 26.31 -31.54
N ASP A 568 12.85 26.58 -32.85
CA ASP A 568 13.92 27.09 -33.73
C ASP A 568 14.36 28.51 -33.31
N GLU A 569 13.42 29.38 -32.96
CA GLU A 569 13.69 30.74 -32.44
C GLU A 569 14.47 30.70 -31.13
N CYS A 570 14.04 29.85 -30.18
CA CYS A 570 14.73 29.66 -28.89
C CYS A 570 16.12 29.05 -29.09
N TYR A 571 16.26 28.09 -30.01
CA TYR A 571 17.54 27.48 -30.36
C TYR A 571 18.52 28.50 -30.95
N ALA A 572 18.06 29.34 -31.87
CA ALA A 572 18.87 30.41 -32.47
C ALA A 572 19.31 31.43 -31.41
N LYS A 573 18.40 31.83 -30.50
CA LYS A 573 18.72 32.73 -29.38
C LYS A 573 19.76 32.09 -28.42
N ALA A 574 19.62 30.81 -28.08
CA ALA A 574 20.60 30.10 -27.25
C ALA A 574 21.97 30.08 -27.93
N LYS A 575 22.01 29.76 -29.24
CA LYS A 575 23.25 29.73 -30.04
C LYS A 575 23.91 31.10 -30.12
N GLU A 576 23.14 32.17 -30.31
CA GLU A 576 23.67 33.55 -30.31
C GLU A 576 24.35 33.87 -28.98
N ILE A 577 23.67 33.60 -27.84
CA ILE A 577 24.22 33.93 -26.50
C ILE A 577 25.46 33.08 -26.22
N LEU A 578 25.42 31.76 -26.43
CA LEU A 578 26.55 30.87 -26.13
C LEU A 578 27.76 31.12 -27.06
N THR A 579 27.53 31.60 -28.27
CA THR A 579 28.62 32.00 -29.19
C THR A 579 29.30 33.25 -28.69
N LYS A 580 28.55 34.22 -28.17
CA LYS A 580 29.10 35.46 -27.60
C LYS A 580 29.85 35.18 -26.28
N GLU A 581 29.37 34.26 -25.49
CA GLU A 581 29.90 33.93 -24.17
C GLU A 581 30.75 32.65 -24.16
N LYS A 582 31.37 32.31 -25.30
CA LYS A 582 32.14 31.06 -25.46
C LYS A 582 33.24 30.86 -24.43
N ASP A 583 33.94 31.96 -24.07
CA ASP A 583 35.01 31.91 -23.08
C ASP A 583 34.47 31.61 -21.67
N LEU A 584 33.28 32.13 -21.34
CA LEU A 584 32.61 31.84 -20.07
C LEU A 584 32.12 30.38 -20.01
N VAL A 585 31.57 29.83 -21.12
CA VAL A 585 31.22 28.42 -21.20
C VAL A 585 32.42 27.52 -20.93
N LYS A 586 33.58 27.87 -21.57
CA LYS A 586 34.84 27.13 -21.39
C LYS A 586 35.33 27.22 -19.95
N LEU A 587 35.32 28.40 -19.35
CA LEU A 587 35.76 28.63 -17.99
C LEU A 587 34.98 27.81 -16.97
N ILE A 588 33.64 27.81 -17.08
CA ILE A 588 32.75 27.02 -16.20
C ILE A 588 32.96 25.51 -16.45
N ALA A 589 33.09 25.07 -17.70
CA ALA A 589 33.31 23.66 -18.02
C ALA A 589 34.64 23.14 -17.49
N GLU A 590 35.72 23.92 -17.62
CA GLU A 590 37.04 23.57 -17.08
C GLU A 590 37.03 23.51 -15.54
N SER A 591 36.36 24.46 -14.88
CA SER A 591 36.17 24.42 -13.43
C SER A 591 35.32 23.20 -13.00
N LEU A 592 34.31 22.79 -13.77
CA LEU A 592 33.53 21.58 -13.49
C LEU A 592 34.37 20.30 -13.64
N LEU A 593 35.31 20.28 -14.57
CA LEU A 593 36.24 19.14 -14.73
C LEU A 593 37.20 19.01 -13.55
N GLU A 594 37.54 20.11 -12.89
CA GLU A 594 38.45 20.13 -11.73
C GLU A 594 37.71 19.88 -10.42
N TYR A 595 36.61 20.58 -10.17
CA TYR A 595 35.88 20.58 -8.88
C TYR A 595 34.65 19.70 -8.86
N GLU A 596 34.22 19.14 -10.02
CA GLU A 596 33.04 18.30 -10.24
C GLU A 596 31.70 18.93 -9.85
N THR A 597 31.68 19.87 -8.94
CA THR A 597 30.50 20.59 -8.45
C THR A 597 30.83 22.03 -8.13
N LEU A 598 30.04 22.96 -8.63
CA LEU A 598 30.14 24.39 -8.33
C LEU A 598 28.89 24.88 -7.63
N THR A 599 29.04 25.57 -6.51
CA THR A 599 27.95 26.25 -5.81
C THR A 599 27.67 27.63 -6.43
N LYS A 600 26.55 28.25 -6.08
CA LYS A 600 26.17 29.57 -6.55
C LYS A 600 27.29 30.60 -6.26
N GLU A 601 27.79 30.59 -5.05
CA GLU A 601 28.83 31.54 -4.59
C GLU A 601 30.12 31.39 -5.41
N GLN A 602 30.50 30.14 -5.73
CA GLN A 602 31.65 29.85 -6.58
C GLN A 602 31.43 30.27 -8.03
N ILE A 603 30.21 30.06 -8.56
CA ILE A 603 29.83 30.45 -9.93
C ILE A 603 29.87 31.98 -10.04
N ASP A 604 29.24 32.69 -9.09
CA ASP A 604 29.20 34.16 -9.08
C ASP A 604 30.62 34.73 -9.01
N TYR A 605 31.49 34.19 -8.15
CA TYR A 605 32.90 34.61 -8.02
C TYR A 605 33.70 34.33 -9.32
N LEU A 606 33.49 33.14 -9.90
CA LEU A 606 34.14 32.73 -11.17
C LEU A 606 33.77 33.67 -12.32
N VAL A 607 32.52 34.11 -12.38
CA VAL A 607 32.02 35.06 -13.40
C VAL A 607 32.60 36.47 -13.20
N GLU A 608 32.82 36.93 -11.96
CA GLU A 608 33.34 38.24 -11.66
C GLU A 608 34.86 38.34 -11.82
N HIS A 609 35.61 37.30 -11.42
CA HIS A 609 37.08 37.35 -11.31
C HIS A 609 37.78 36.54 -12.39
N GLY A 610 37.09 35.63 -13.08
CA GLY A 610 37.68 34.76 -14.10
C GLY A 610 38.50 33.58 -13.57
N GLU A 611 38.51 33.38 -12.26
CA GLU A 611 39.20 32.30 -11.56
C GLU A 611 38.40 31.85 -10.34
N MET A 612 38.68 30.64 -9.87
CA MET A 612 38.02 30.14 -8.66
C MET A 612 38.52 30.86 -7.42
N PRO A 613 37.66 31.06 -6.40
CA PRO A 613 38.14 31.65 -5.14
C PRO A 613 39.28 30.78 -4.59
N GLU A 614 40.37 31.42 -4.22
CA GLU A 614 41.43 30.71 -3.49
C GLU A 614 40.78 30.03 -2.29
N VAL A 615 40.98 28.72 -2.16
CA VAL A 615 40.58 28.01 -0.96
C VAL A 615 41.30 28.70 0.19
N GLU A 616 40.56 29.43 1.06
CA GLU A 616 41.16 30.09 2.22
C GLU A 616 42.09 29.09 2.90
N SER A 617 43.39 29.37 2.83
CA SER A 617 44.38 28.48 3.43
C SER A 617 44.07 28.40 4.92
N LEU A 618 44.22 27.26 5.56
CA LEU A 618 44.02 27.14 7.01
C LEU A 618 44.83 28.19 7.78
N ASN A 619 45.86 28.75 7.12
CA ASN A 619 46.72 29.83 7.65
C ASN A 619 45.98 31.17 7.81
N ASP A 620 44.92 31.43 7.02
CA ASP A 620 44.18 32.70 7.00
C ASP A 620 43.17 32.81 8.16
N PHE A 621 42.81 31.68 8.74
CA PHE A 621 41.88 31.65 9.87
C PHE A 621 42.55 32.09 11.19
N ASN A 622 41.76 32.80 12.01
CA ASN A 622 42.20 33.08 13.37
C ASN A 622 42.09 31.82 14.27
N ILE A 623 42.80 31.83 15.40
CA ILE A 623 42.88 30.65 16.28
C ILE A 623 41.50 30.18 16.80
N THR A 624 40.52 31.09 16.90
CA THR A 624 39.16 30.77 17.38
C THR A 624 38.37 30.03 16.31
N GLU A 625 38.50 30.44 15.06
CA GLU A 625 37.88 29.76 13.90
C GLU A 625 38.51 28.41 13.64
N LEU A 626 39.84 28.30 13.72
CA LEU A 626 40.54 27.01 13.63
C LEU A 626 40.13 26.05 14.75
N LYS A 627 39.93 26.52 15.97
CA LYS A 627 39.42 25.71 17.08
C LYS A 627 37.96 25.25 16.84
N SER A 628 37.14 26.10 16.26
CA SER A 628 35.78 25.73 15.88
C SER A 628 35.77 24.67 14.78
N ARG A 629 36.60 24.81 13.74
CA ARG A 629 36.77 23.85 12.66
C ARG A 629 37.36 22.53 13.17
N ALA A 630 38.39 22.56 14.01
CA ALA A 630 38.99 21.38 14.61
C ALA A 630 38.02 20.63 15.53
N LYS A 631 37.16 21.36 16.23
CA LYS A 631 36.06 20.78 17.01
C LYS A 631 35.06 20.05 16.12
N SER A 632 34.64 20.66 15.03
CA SER A 632 33.69 20.08 14.05
C SER A 632 34.30 18.88 13.33
N ALA A 633 35.60 18.88 13.08
CA ALA A 633 36.36 17.78 12.48
C ALA A 633 36.74 16.68 13.47
N GLY A 634 36.34 16.77 14.75
CA GLY A 634 36.58 15.73 15.74
C GLY A 634 38.03 15.67 16.27
N VAL A 635 38.85 16.69 16.06
CA VAL A 635 40.24 16.73 16.57
C VAL A 635 40.25 16.66 18.09
N LYS A 636 40.87 15.65 18.65
CA LYS A 636 40.99 15.51 20.12
C LYS A 636 41.94 16.57 20.68
N SER A 637 41.59 17.17 21.80
CA SER A 637 42.40 18.19 22.52
C SER A 637 42.57 19.54 21.80
N TYR A 638 41.78 19.87 20.78
CA TYR A 638 41.81 21.09 19.98
C TYR A 638 41.87 22.40 20.82
N ALA A 639 41.25 22.38 22.01
CA ALA A 639 41.20 23.55 22.89
C ALA A 639 42.57 24.02 23.41
N LYS A 640 43.58 23.13 23.46
CA LYS A 640 44.92 23.38 23.98
C LYS A 640 45.98 23.55 22.89
N MET A 641 45.62 23.32 21.64
CA MET A 641 46.54 23.34 20.49
C MET A 641 46.86 24.81 20.08
N SER A 642 48.09 25.01 19.62
CA SER A 642 48.52 26.24 18.97
C SER A 642 47.90 26.36 17.57
N LYS A 643 48.04 27.56 16.93
CA LYS A 643 47.52 27.77 15.56
C LYS A 643 48.15 26.79 14.57
N GLU A 644 49.47 26.57 14.66
CA GLU A 644 50.20 25.64 13.77
C GLU A 644 49.78 24.20 13.98
N GLU A 645 49.66 23.75 15.23
CA GLU A 645 49.19 22.37 15.55
C GLU A 645 47.76 22.12 15.11
N LEU A 646 46.89 23.13 15.10
CA LEU A 646 45.51 23.01 14.61
C LEU A 646 45.48 22.91 13.09
N ILE A 647 46.32 23.63 12.39
CA ILE A 647 46.46 23.55 10.92
C ILE A 647 46.99 22.18 10.52
N ASP A 648 48.09 21.73 11.13
CA ASP A 648 48.66 20.41 10.86
C ASP A 648 47.68 19.24 11.13
N ALA A 649 46.89 19.37 12.21
CA ALA A 649 45.87 18.36 12.55
C ALA A 649 44.70 18.37 11.57
N LEU A 650 44.27 19.50 11.08
CA LEU A 650 43.22 19.62 10.06
C LEU A 650 43.71 19.16 8.69
N ASP A 651 44.93 19.55 8.27
CA ASP A 651 45.55 19.12 7.03
C ASP A 651 45.81 17.59 6.99
N SER A 652 46.12 16.96 8.14
CA SER A 652 46.30 15.53 8.23
C SER A 652 44.98 14.79 8.12
N LEU A 653 43.89 15.32 8.68
CA LEU A 653 42.55 14.75 8.54
C LEU A 653 42.03 14.82 7.08
N ASP A 654 42.22 15.99 6.42
CA ASP A 654 41.89 16.16 5.01
C ASP A 654 42.67 15.22 4.08
N LYS A 655 43.91 14.90 4.43
CA LYS A 655 44.75 13.92 3.73
C LYS A 655 44.32 12.46 4.00
N GLU A 656 43.90 12.18 5.23
CA GLU A 656 43.37 10.87 5.61
C GLU A 656 41.99 10.62 4.94
N GLU A 657 41.07 11.61 4.96
CA GLU A 657 39.79 11.50 4.26
C GLU A 657 39.99 11.29 2.73
N LYS A 658 40.89 12.04 2.10
CA LYS A 658 41.24 11.84 0.69
C LYS A 658 41.91 10.50 0.42
N SER A 659 42.70 9.96 1.36
CA SER A 659 43.36 8.66 1.21
C SER A 659 42.43 7.48 1.53
N GLU A 660 41.40 7.65 2.36
CA GLU A 660 40.36 6.66 2.59
C GLU A 660 39.35 6.64 1.43
N GLU A 661 39.01 7.80 0.85
CA GLU A 661 38.21 7.86 -0.38
C GLU A 661 38.92 7.17 -1.56
N VAL A 662 40.24 7.28 -1.67
CA VAL A 662 41.03 6.58 -2.71
C VAL A 662 41.16 5.06 -2.43
N LYS A 663 41.16 4.62 -1.16
CA LYS A 663 41.20 3.20 -0.77
C LYS A 663 39.84 2.49 -0.80
N GLU A 664 38.75 3.23 -0.68
CA GLU A 664 37.41 2.70 -0.96
C GLU A 664 37.09 2.69 -2.48
N GLU A 665 37.96 3.31 -3.30
CA GLU A 665 37.87 3.32 -4.77
C GLU A 665 38.69 2.23 -5.46
N GLU A 666 39.60 1.53 -4.77
CA GLU A 666 40.28 0.30 -5.26
C GLU A 666 39.52 -0.96 -4.80
#